data_2cc0967a4dd8b756be927668cee03ad7
#
_entry.id   2cc0967a4dd8b756be927668cee03ad7
#
_cell.length_a   1.000
_cell.length_b   1.000
_cell.length_c   1.000
_cell.angle_alpha   90.00
_cell.angle_beta   90.00
_cell.angle_gamma   90.00
#
_symmetry.space_group_name_H-M   'P 1'
#
loop_
_entity.id
_entity.type
_entity.pdbx_description
1 polymer ?
#
loop_
_entity_poly.entity_id
_entity_poly.type
_entity_poly.pdbx_seq_one_letter_code
_entity_poly.pdbx_strand_id
1 'polypeptide(L)'
;MNCSRFLGLSSIVYVMSVSIAGMLIRSQAWGADLPAIEIQVDARELPRRLVHTTLDIPCQAGPLRLWYPKWIPGSHAPKGRVEDVGGLRIETPDGTSIPWKRDEIEMHCFALKVPDGVKSIRVKLDTICEASGSDAAGIYTYGNASIGTINWNTCLLYPEGVLVDELPVKVRLRLPKDWKLATALKREPAVDGWIPFQQVSLSTLIDSPLITGRNLRTFKLSAEGKVPVYLHMTSESAEALNLDAKVIEMYSKLVREAEALFGVVHYPEYHFLVVCTDDGGRFGVEHLTSSMNGVSERSLIDDQYRKGWVAMLLPHEYAHSWCGKYRRPADRVTPDYHTPMKTKLLWVYEGLDTYLGEVLMVRSGIVSPEEYRTTLMRSIRNMSATTGRQWRPLEDTALASHISRNPGRSWNQLRRMQDYYPEGMLLWYECDTIIRERTDGAKSLDDFCKRFFAKVKGRDIVAGHDYQDVIRDLKAVVDYDWDSLLQRRVMAVQETLPLDVVERLGYRLHYTDKPPVLPPNPPAWGPDSDVNAADSLGLTFVNGQITVVVPGMPADQSGMAPTMKVIGVNGKKFSSNRLRDALADSISRKKVEFLVEEGDEFRTITIPYAGGLRYLELVRIDGKPDVLGNILKPLSK
;
A
#
# COMPACT_ATOMS: atom_id res chain seq x y z
N MET A 1 68.94 38.95 21.14
CA MET A 1 69.02 39.17 22.61
C MET A 1 67.70 38.69 23.19
N ASN A 2 67.81 37.61 23.92
CA ASN A 2 67.12 37.24 25.18
C ASN A 2 65.63 37.55 25.29
N CYS A 3 64.76 36.71 25.79
CA CYS A 3 64.87 35.50 26.59
C CYS A 3 63.43 34.87 26.66
N SER A 4 63.41 33.59 26.66
CA SER A 4 62.30 32.70 27.02
C SER A 4 61.55 33.04 28.31
N ARG A 5 60.27 32.77 28.39
CA ARG A 5 59.66 32.11 29.56
C ARG A 5 58.40 31.38 29.17
N PHE A 6 58.40 30.07 29.35
CA PHE A 6 57.26 29.14 29.45
C PHE A 6 56.37 29.53 30.62
N LEU A 7 55.07 29.51 30.40
CA LEU A 7 54.06 29.26 31.44
C LEU A 7 53.00 28.33 30.90
N GLY A 8 53.02 27.14 31.44
CA GLY A 8 52.01 26.12 31.17
C GLY A 8 50.67 26.51 31.80
N LEU A 9 49.63 26.46 31.01
CA LEU A 9 48.26 26.48 31.49
C LEU A 9 47.69 25.04 31.39
N SER A 10 47.56 24.40 32.55
CA SER A 10 46.86 23.17 32.75
C SER A 10 45.35 23.41 32.49
N SER A 11 44.84 22.91 31.38
CA SER A 11 43.40 22.90 31.10
C SER A 11 42.78 21.78 31.93
N ILE A 12 42.11 22.14 33.01
CA ILE A 12 41.25 21.27 33.76
C ILE A 12 39.98 21.06 32.92
N VAL A 13 39.85 19.90 32.30
CA VAL A 13 38.62 19.46 31.66
C VAL A 13 37.67 19.03 32.77
N TYR A 14 36.69 19.88 33.06
CA TYR A 14 35.53 19.51 33.87
C TYR A 14 34.62 18.60 32.99
N VAL A 15 34.72 17.30 33.20
CA VAL A 15 33.70 16.36 32.70
C VAL A 15 32.48 16.55 33.60
N MET A 16 31.52 17.34 33.12
CA MET A 16 30.18 17.32 33.68
C MET A 16 29.53 15.97 33.29
N SER A 17 29.60 15.03 34.22
CA SER A 17 28.71 13.86 34.21
C SER A 17 27.28 14.34 34.48
N VAL A 18 26.54 14.59 33.39
CA VAL A 18 25.08 14.70 33.47
C VAL A 18 24.57 13.32 33.78
N SER A 19 24.30 13.07 35.05
CA SER A 19 23.51 11.93 35.50
C SER A 19 22.12 12.13 34.94
N ILE A 20 21.84 11.51 33.78
CA ILE A 20 20.47 11.25 33.34
C ILE A 20 19.93 10.19 34.31
N ALA A 21 19.37 10.66 35.41
CA ALA A 21 18.42 9.87 36.17
C ALA A 21 17.16 9.77 35.30
N GLY A 22 17.22 8.89 34.28
CA GLY A 22 16.04 8.42 33.62
C GLY A 22 15.17 7.81 34.72
N MET A 23 14.03 8.44 35.01
CA MET A 23 12.92 7.77 35.66
C MET A 23 12.61 6.54 34.80
N LEU A 24 13.20 5.42 35.17
CA LEU A 24 12.66 4.10 34.88
C LEU A 24 11.30 4.06 35.59
N ILE A 25 10.27 4.58 34.93
CA ILE A 25 8.91 4.12 35.20
C ILE A 25 9.01 2.63 34.91
N ARG A 26 9.07 1.82 35.96
CA ARG A 26 8.91 0.37 35.85
C ARG A 26 7.55 0.19 35.19
N SER A 27 7.54 -0.06 33.88
CA SER A 27 6.42 -0.67 33.20
C SER A 27 6.06 -1.87 34.08
N GLN A 28 4.82 -1.98 34.49
CA GLN A 28 4.32 -3.19 35.13
C GLN A 28 4.66 -4.32 34.18
N ALA A 29 5.66 -5.14 34.53
CA ALA A 29 5.99 -6.31 33.73
C ALA A 29 4.78 -7.24 33.82
N TRP A 30 3.98 -7.24 32.78
CA TRP A 30 2.95 -8.23 32.58
C TRP A 30 3.67 -9.57 32.47
N GLY A 31 3.40 -10.49 33.39
CA GLY A 31 4.03 -11.83 33.37
C GLY A 31 3.56 -12.66 32.18
N ALA A 32 4.24 -13.78 31.93
CA ALA A 32 3.99 -14.69 30.80
C ALA A 32 2.56 -15.28 30.72
N ASP A 33 1.75 -15.20 31.80
CA ASP A 33 0.35 -15.62 31.85
C ASP A 33 -0.58 -14.40 31.90
N LEU A 34 -0.62 -13.63 30.81
CA LEU A 34 -1.56 -12.51 30.65
C LEU A 34 -3.00 -13.03 30.54
N PRO A 35 -3.94 -12.60 31.41
CA PRO A 35 -5.34 -12.91 31.18
C PRO A 35 -5.86 -12.18 29.94
N ALA A 36 -6.72 -12.87 29.17
CA ALA A 36 -7.26 -12.32 27.93
C ALA A 36 -8.09 -11.06 28.15
N ILE A 37 -7.98 -10.09 27.26
CA ILE A 37 -8.95 -8.99 27.13
C ILE A 37 -10.20 -9.56 26.46
N GLU A 38 -11.35 -9.40 27.10
CA GLU A 38 -12.65 -9.74 26.54
C GLU A 38 -13.18 -8.55 25.75
N ILE A 39 -13.50 -8.73 24.46
CA ILE A 39 -13.93 -7.66 23.55
C ILE A 39 -15.31 -7.99 23.00
N GLN A 40 -16.25 -7.10 23.18
CA GLN A 40 -17.61 -7.23 22.66
C GLN A 40 -17.86 -6.08 21.67
N VAL A 41 -18.05 -6.40 20.41
CA VAL A 41 -18.29 -5.42 19.35
C VAL A 41 -19.74 -5.55 18.86
N ASP A 42 -20.56 -4.56 19.17
CA ASP A 42 -21.92 -4.47 18.68
C ASP A 42 -21.98 -3.57 17.44
N ALA A 43 -22.00 -4.19 16.27
CA ALA A 43 -22.04 -3.52 14.98
C ALA A 43 -23.46 -3.48 14.37
N ARG A 44 -24.52 -3.68 15.18
CA ARG A 44 -25.90 -3.61 14.66
C ARG A 44 -26.27 -2.22 14.14
N GLU A 45 -25.60 -1.17 14.62
CA GLU A 45 -25.75 0.20 14.14
C GLU A 45 -24.76 0.60 13.03
N LEU A 46 -24.00 -0.36 12.48
CA LEU A 46 -23.10 -0.11 11.34
C LEU A 46 -23.80 0.56 10.15
N PRO A 47 -25.09 0.26 9.83
CA PRO A 47 -25.85 1.03 8.83
C PRO A 47 -26.00 2.53 9.15
N ARG A 48 -25.87 2.93 10.42
CA ARG A 48 -25.83 4.31 10.88
C ARG A 48 -24.43 4.86 11.08
N ARG A 49 -23.41 4.04 10.69
CA ARG A 49 -21.99 4.37 10.82
C ARG A 49 -21.50 4.48 12.27
N LEU A 50 -22.06 3.65 13.13
CA LEU A 50 -21.66 3.53 14.54
C LEU A 50 -21.42 2.06 14.91
N VAL A 51 -20.35 1.85 15.66
CA VAL A 51 -20.02 0.55 16.26
C VAL A 51 -19.75 0.77 17.75
N HIS A 52 -20.41 -0.01 18.61
CA HIS A 52 -20.27 0.08 20.05
C HIS A 52 -19.37 -1.03 20.57
N THR A 53 -18.34 -0.68 21.31
CA THR A 53 -17.42 -1.66 21.87
C THR A 53 -17.42 -1.60 23.40
N THR A 54 -17.40 -2.77 24.02
CA THR A 54 -17.12 -2.96 25.44
C THR A 54 -15.93 -3.88 25.59
N LEU A 55 -14.92 -3.43 26.35
CA LEU A 55 -13.74 -4.22 26.68
C LEU A 55 -13.69 -4.44 28.19
N ASP A 56 -13.48 -5.68 28.61
CA ASP A 56 -13.10 -5.99 29.97
C ASP A 56 -11.60 -6.26 30.00
N ILE A 57 -10.84 -5.32 30.57
CA ILE A 57 -9.37 -5.32 30.57
C ILE A 57 -8.88 -5.69 31.95
N PRO A 58 -8.20 -6.83 32.13
CA PRO A 58 -7.53 -7.19 33.37
C PRO A 58 -6.47 -6.13 33.73
N CYS A 59 -6.37 -5.76 35.00
CA CYS A 59 -5.42 -4.75 35.46
C CYS A 59 -5.09 -4.90 36.95
N GLN A 60 -4.16 -4.09 37.43
CA GLN A 60 -3.83 -3.93 38.84
C GLN A 60 -4.17 -2.52 39.30
N ALA A 61 -4.38 -2.33 40.59
CA ALA A 61 -4.57 -1.02 41.16
C ALA A 61 -3.36 -0.11 40.95
N GLY A 62 -3.60 1.18 40.70
CA GLY A 62 -2.57 2.18 40.48
C GLY A 62 -2.65 2.86 39.10
N PRO A 63 -1.57 3.54 38.64
CA PRO A 63 -1.54 4.20 37.34
C PRO A 63 -1.67 3.19 36.22
N LEU A 64 -2.52 3.48 35.22
CA LEU A 64 -2.69 2.70 33.99
C LEU A 64 -2.76 3.65 32.81
N ARG A 65 -2.12 3.27 31.73
CA ARG A 65 -2.19 3.96 30.44
C ARG A 65 -2.75 2.99 29.41
N LEU A 66 -3.75 3.45 28.69
CA LEU A 66 -4.39 2.69 27.62
C LEU A 66 -4.07 3.37 26.28
N TRP A 67 -3.65 2.57 25.32
CA TRP A 67 -3.30 3.03 23.98
C TRP A 67 -4.36 2.67 22.95
N TYR A 68 -4.66 3.63 22.07
CA TYR A 68 -5.38 3.38 20.82
C TYR A 68 -4.36 3.10 19.72
N PRO A 69 -4.50 2.04 18.89
CA PRO A 69 -3.52 1.70 17.86
C PRO A 69 -3.23 2.86 16.90
N LYS A 70 -1.95 3.26 16.79
CA LYS A 70 -1.47 4.40 16.01
C LYS A 70 -0.79 3.98 14.72
N TRP A 71 0.13 3.02 14.79
CA TRP A 71 0.87 2.48 13.66
C TRP A 71 0.20 1.21 13.15
N ILE A 72 -0.69 1.35 12.18
CA ILE A 72 -1.46 0.22 11.65
C ILE A 72 -0.61 -0.49 10.58
N PRO A 73 -0.39 -1.82 10.70
CA PRO A 73 0.28 -2.60 9.66
C PRO A 73 -0.38 -2.41 8.30
N GLY A 74 0.44 -2.31 7.22
CA GLY A 74 -0.04 -2.03 5.87
C GLY A 74 -0.17 -0.55 5.51
N SER A 75 -0.25 0.36 6.48
CA SER A 75 -0.46 1.79 6.18
C SER A 75 0.82 2.61 5.94
N HIS A 76 1.99 2.11 6.29
CA HIS A 76 3.32 2.76 6.25
C HIS A 76 3.39 4.12 6.94
N ALA A 77 2.43 4.46 7.80
CA ALA A 77 2.32 5.74 8.49
C ALA A 77 1.51 5.59 9.78
N PRO A 78 1.61 6.54 10.74
CA PRO A 78 0.79 6.55 11.95
C PRO A 78 -0.64 7.00 11.61
N LYS A 79 -1.44 6.09 11.08
CA LYS A 79 -2.79 6.33 10.54
C LYS A 79 -3.93 6.01 11.53
N GLY A 80 -3.63 5.64 12.79
CA GLY A 80 -4.67 5.42 13.80
C GLY A 80 -5.49 6.69 14.02
N ARG A 81 -6.81 6.62 13.80
CA ARG A 81 -7.75 7.76 13.86
C ARG A 81 -8.42 7.81 15.23
N VAL A 82 -7.68 8.26 16.24
CA VAL A 82 -8.19 8.37 17.61
C VAL A 82 -9.30 9.43 17.75
N GLU A 83 -9.43 10.32 16.77
CA GLU A 83 -10.50 11.30 16.65
C GLU A 83 -11.88 10.69 16.37
N ASP A 84 -11.91 9.46 15.82
CA ASP A 84 -13.15 8.71 15.57
C ASP A 84 -13.68 7.96 16.80
N VAL A 85 -12.98 8.07 17.94
CA VAL A 85 -13.43 7.50 19.20
C VAL A 85 -14.43 8.43 19.89
N GLY A 86 -15.67 7.97 19.98
CA GLY A 86 -16.75 8.64 20.70
C GLY A 86 -17.10 7.93 22.02
N GLY A 87 -17.82 8.61 22.89
CA GLY A 87 -18.48 8.00 24.05
C GLY A 87 -17.58 7.27 25.05
N LEU A 88 -16.26 7.53 25.08
CA LEU A 88 -15.30 6.81 25.92
C LEU A 88 -15.64 6.92 27.41
N ARG A 89 -15.93 5.79 28.03
CA ARG A 89 -16.16 5.65 29.47
C ARG A 89 -15.33 4.51 30.03
N ILE A 90 -14.76 4.71 31.19
CA ILE A 90 -14.00 3.70 31.92
C ILE A 90 -14.66 3.55 33.31
N GLU A 91 -14.96 2.32 33.67
CA GLU A 91 -15.66 1.99 34.91
C GLU A 91 -15.09 0.73 35.57
N THR A 92 -15.28 0.57 36.85
CA THR A 92 -15.02 -0.69 37.54
C THR A 92 -16.09 -1.73 37.18
N PRO A 93 -15.92 -3.02 37.49
CA PRO A 93 -16.92 -4.05 37.16
C PRO A 93 -18.30 -3.81 37.77
N ASP A 94 -18.38 -3.08 38.93
CA ASP A 94 -19.64 -2.69 39.58
C ASP A 94 -20.28 -1.43 39.00
N GLY A 95 -19.65 -0.82 37.95
CA GLY A 95 -20.17 0.35 37.25
C GLY A 95 -19.72 1.70 37.83
N THR A 96 -18.81 1.73 38.80
CA THR A 96 -18.25 2.99 39.33
C THR A 96 -17.33 3.63 38.26
N SER A 97 -17.59 4.89 37.91
CA SER A 97 -16.82 5.61 36.88
C SER A 97 -15.38 5.88 37.34
N ILE A 98 -14.44 5.63 36.46
CA ILE A 98 -13.01 5.94 36.62
C ILE A 98 -12.66 7.14 35.71
N PRO A 99 -12.24 8.28 36.28
CA PRO A 99 -11.82 9.43 35.50
C PRO A 99 -10.57 9.09 34.70
N TRP A 100 -10.50 9.57 33.46
CA TRP A 100 -9.33 9.46 32.59
C TRP A 100 -8.94 10.83 32.03
N LYS A 101 -7.69 10.94 31.58
CA LYS A 101 -7.17 12.11 30.86
C LYS A 101 -6.42 11.66 29.61
N ARG A 102 -6.58 12.38 28.50
CA ARG A 102 -5.73 12.21 27.32
C ARG A 102 -4.32 12.71 27.66
N ASP A 103 -3.29 12.00 27.19
CA ASP A 103 -1.91 12.47 27.27
C ASP A 103 -1.74 13.70 26.36
N GLU A 104 -1.03 14.72 26.83
CA GLU A 104 -0.90 16.01 26.12
C GLU A 104 0.06 15.94 24.92
N ILE A 105 0.93 14.93 24.87
CA ILE A 105 1.92 14.71 23.80
C ILE A 105 1.51 13.52 22.95
N GLU A 106 1.25 12.35 23.59
CA GLU A 106 0.83 11.16 22.89
C GLU A 106 -0.72 11.09 22.86
N MET A 107 -1.30 11.73 21.85
CA MET A 107 -2.76 11.90 21.69
C MET A 107 -3.54 10.59 21.66
N HIS A 108 -2.87 9.47 21.33
CA HIS A 108 -3.48 8.13 21.28
C HIS A 108 -3.48 7.43 22.65
N CYS A 109 -3.04 8.10 23.71
CA CYS A 109 -2.94 7.57 25.06
C CYS A 109 -3.98 8.17 26.01
N PHE A 110 -4.60 7.29 26.82
CA PHE A 110 -5.56 7.65 27.85
C PHE A 110 -5.02 7.17 29.21
N ALA A 111 -4.68 8.12 30.09
CA ALA A 111 -4.15 7.85 31.42
C ALA A 111 -5.25 7.86 32.49
N LEU A 112 -5.21 6.90 33.38
CA LEU A 112 -6.15 6.77 34.49
C LEU A 112 -5.47 6.19 35.74
N LYS A 113 -6.17 6.21 36.87
CA LYS A 113 -5.75 5.54 38.12
C LYS A 113 -6.81 4.50 38.50
N VAL A 114 -6.41 3.23 38.43
CA VAL A 114 -7.27 2.12 38.87
C VAL A 114 -7.38 2.13 40.41
N PRO A 115 -8.60 2.08 40.99
CA PRO A 115 -8.80 2.06 42.44
C PRO A 115 -8.21 0.80 43.09
N ASP A 116 -7.91 0.91 44.39
CA ASP A 116 -7.40 -0.20 45.18
C ASP A 116 -8.40 -1.38 45.19
N GLY A 117 -7.88 -2.59 45.07
CA GLY A 117 -8.68 -3.81 45.07
C GLY A 117 -9.35 -4.16 43.73
N VAL A 118 -9.33 -3.27 42.75
CA VAL A 118 -9.87 -3.51 41.40
C VAL A 118 -8.87 -4.33 40.58
N LYS A 119 -9.36 -5.44 40.03
CA LYS A 119 -8.54 -6.38 39.21
C LYS A 119 -8.85 -6.35 37.73
N SER A 120 -9.88 -5.64 37.31
CA SER A 120 -10.25 -5.40 35.91
C SER A 120 -11.02 -4.10 35.79
N ILE A 121 -10.95 -3.49 34.64
CA ILE A 121 -11.75 -2.31 34.27
C ILE A 121 -12.60 -2.63 33.06
N ARG A 122 -13.74 -1.96 32.98
CA ARG A 122 -14.59 -1.98 31.79
C ARG A 122 -14.44 -0.68 31.03
N VAL A 123 -14.02 -0.80 29.74
CA VAL A 123 -13.93 0.32 28.81
C VAL A 123 -15.08 0.22 27.82
N LYS A 124 -15.83 1.30 27.66
CA LYS A 124 -16.88 1.44 26.64
C LYS A 124 -16.47 2.55 25.70
N LEU A 125 -16.55 2.31 24.39
CA LEU A 125 -16.28 3.30 23.37
C LEU A 125 -17.16 3.07 22.14
N ASP A 126 -17.40 4.15 21.42
CA ASP A 126 -18.06 4.12 20.13
C ASP A 126 -17.04 4.42 19.04
N THR A 127 -17.05 3.63 17.96
CA THR A 127 -16.31 3.94 16.74
C THR A 127 -17.25 4.69 15.79
N ILE A 128 -16.87 5.91 15.40
CA ILE A 128 -17.57 6.72 14.41
C ILE A 128 -16.99 6.33 13.04
N CYS A 129 -17.79 5.64 12.23
CA CYS A 129 -17.36 5.14 10.95
C CYS A 129 -17.43 6.25 9.89
N GLU A 130 -16.44 6.28 9.00
CA GLU A 130 -16.44 7.21 7.89
C GLU A 130 -17.66 7.05 6.97
N ALA A 131 -18.07 8.17 6.41
CA ALA A 131 -18.88 8.23 5.21
C ALA A 131 -18.00 7.86 4.00
N SER A 132 -18.55 7.83 2.82
CA SER A 132 -17.80 7.57 1.58
C SER A 132 -16.55 8.46 1.43
N GLY A 133 -15.44 7.90 0.95
CA GLY A 133 -14.21 8.65 0.70
C GLY A 133 -13.04 7.74 0.32
N SER A 134 -12.05 8.29 -0.36
CA SER A 134 -10.96 7.55 -1.00
C SER A 134 -10.03 6.78 -0.06
N ASP A 135 -9.97 7.12 1.24
CA ASP A 135 -9.05 6.49 2.20
C ASP A 135 -9.75 5.67 3.28
N ALA A 136 -11.09 5.61 3.26
CA ALA A 136 -11.86 5.26 4.42
C ALA A 136 -11.86 3.77 4.78
N ALA A 137 -11.90 2.85 3.84
CA ALA A 137 -12.31 1.48 4.16
C ALA A 137 -11.17 0.46 4.34
N GLY A 138 -9.91 0.81 4.00
CA GLY A 138 -8.80 -0.16 4.05
C GLY A 138 -8.37 -0.52 5.46
N ILE A 139 -8.16 0.48 6.30
CA ILE A 139 -7.69 0.34 7.68
C ILE A 139 -8.66 0.93 8.71
N TYR A 140 -9.81 1.45 8.26
CA TYR A 140 -10.87 2.00 9.12
C TYR A 140 -12.14 1.19 8.99
N THR A 141 -12.93 1.19 10.04
CA THR A 141 -14.26 0.59 9.99
C THR A 141 -15.20 1.45 9.14
N TYR A 142 -15.89 0.81 8.19
CA TYR A 142 -16.79 1.43 7.23
C TYR A 142 -18.15 0.75 7.27
N GLY A 143 -19.20 1.48 7.02
CA GLY A 143 -20.53 0.92 6.90
C GLY A 143 -21.52 1.83 6.17
N ASN A 144 -22.44 1.17 5.46
CA ASN A 144 -23.63 1.79 4.89
C ASN A 144 -24.86 0.90 5.14
N ALA A 145 -25.98 1.18 4.48
CA ALA A 145 -27.23 0.46 4.70
C ALA A 145 -27.18 -1.05 4.36
N SER A 146 -26.17 -1.53 3.63
CA SER A 146 -26.15 -2.88 3.05
C SER A 146 -24.86 -3.64 3.28
N ILE A 147 -23.73 -2.96 3.42
CA ILE A 147 -22.40 -3.56 3.56
C ILE A 147 -21.57 -2.85 4.63
N GLY A 148 -20.50 -3.49 5.08
CA GLY A 148 -19.51 -2.87 5.96
C GLY A 148 -18.22 -3.65 6.09
N THR A 149 -17.23 -2.99 6.67
CA THR A 149 -15.96 -3.58 7.10
C THR A 149 -15.76 -3.32 8.59
N ILE A 150 -15.13 -4.23 9.29
CA ILE A 150 -14.65 -3.97 10.65
C ILE A 150 -13.16 -4.20 10.69
N ASN A 151 -12.45 -3.14 11.01
CA ASN A 151 -11.03 -3.13 11.29
C ASN A 151 -10.85 -3.03 12.80
N TRP A 152 -10.39 -4.10 13.43
CA TRP A 152 -10.35 -4.23 14.89
C TRP A 152 -9.52 -3.16 15.60
N ASN A 153 -8.51 -2.60 14.92
CA ASN A 153 -7.71 -1.48 15.43
C ASN A 153 -8.56 -0.24 15.76
N THR A 154 -9.75 -0.11 15.18
CA THR A 154 -10.67 1.02 15.46
C THR A 154 -11.60 0.76 16.65
N CYS A 155 -11.66 -0.48 17.12
CA CYS A 155 -12.64 -0.95 18.09
C CYS A 155 -12.04 -1.24 19.48
N LEU A 156 -10.81 -0.81 19.78
CA LEU A 156 -10.17 -1.22 21.03
C LEU A 156 -9.18 -0.20 21.60
N LEU A 157 -8.95 -0.34 22.90
CA LEU A 157 -7.80 0.18 23.62
C LEU A 157 -7.05 -1.00 24.25
N TYR A 158 -5.72 -0.86 24.42
CA TYR A 158 -4.90 -1.89 25.06
C TYR A 158 -3.89 -1.26 26.02
N PRO A 159 -3.41 -1.99 27.06
CA PRO A 159 -2.47 -1.45 28.02
C PRO A 159 -1.10 -1.13 27.44
N GLU A 160 -0.48 -0.05 27.90
CA GLU A 160 0.91 0.29 27.58
C GLU A 160 1.88 -0.79 28.08
N GLY A 161 2.94 -1.04 27.33
CA GLY A 161 4.05 -1.91 27.72
C GLY A 161 3.79 -3.42 27.54
N VAL A 162 2.69 -3.80 26.89
CA VAL A 162 2.44 -5.20 26.52
C VAL A 162 2.98 -5.51 25.13
N LEU A 163 3.44 -6.73 24.92
CA LEU A 163 3.79 -7.25 23.60
C LEU A 163 2.49 -7.70 22.91
N VAL A 164 2.16 -7.07 21.77
CA VAL A 164 0.89 -7.33 21.07
C VAL A 164 0.78 -8.76 20.51
N ASP A 165 1.93 -9.41 20.23
CA ASP A 165 1.98 -10.80 19.80
C ASP A 165 1.68 -11.80 20.96
N GLU A 166 1.85 -11.37 22.20
CA GLU A 166 1.65 -12.19 23.40
C GLU A 166 0.35 -11.87 24.14
N LEU A 167 -0.27 -10.71 23.86
CA LEU A 167 -1.50 -10.29 24.54
C LEU A 167 -2.71 -11.08 24.01
N PRO A 168 -3.29 -12.01 24.78
CA PRO A 168 -4.43 -12.78 24.34
C PRO A 168 -5.71 -11.92 24.36
N VAL A 169 -6.54 -12.11 23.34
CA VAL A 169 -7.83 -11.45 23.21
C VAL A 169 -8.91 -12.45 22.82
N LYS A 170 -10.11 -12.28 23.38
CA LYS A 170 -11.32 -13.00 22.99
C LYS A 170 -12.33 -11.99 22.50
N VAL A 171 -12.75 -12.12 21.26
CA VAL A 171 -13.70 -11.20 20.65
C VAL A 171 -15.02 -11.90 20.32
N ARG A 172 -16.12 -11.18 20.51
CA ARG A 172 -17.44 -11.56 20.02
C ARG A 172 -18.11 -10.38 19.34
N LEU A 173 -18.84 -10.67 18.27
CA LEU A 173 -19.42 -9.67 17.37
C LEU A 173 -20.94 -9.85 17.27
N ARG A 174 -21.67 -8.74 17.23
CA ARG A 174 -23.05 -8.70 16.77
C ARG A 174 -23.16 -7.89 15.48
N LEU A 175 -23.95 -8.38 14.54
CA LEU A 175 -24.20 -7.74 13.25
C LEU A 175 -25.69 -7.38 13.10
N PRO A 176 -26.03 -6.50 12.15
CA PRO A 176 -27.40 -6.30 11.73
C PRO A 176 -28.05 -7.65 11.35
N LYS A 177 -29.36 -7.75 11.56
CA LYS A 177 -30.11 -8.97 11.20
C LYS A 177 -29.87 -9.34 9.73
N ASP A 178 -29.67 -10.62 9.48
CA ASP A 178 -29.47 -11.23 8.16
C ASP A 178 -28.17 -10.84 7.44
N TRP A 179 -27.29 -10.08 8.09
CA TRP A 179 -25.96 -9.83 7.52
C TRP A 179 -25.05 -11.04 7.68
N LYS A 180 -24.28 -11.31 6.62
CA LYS A 180 -23.25 -12.36 6.56
C LYS A 180 -21.89 -11.73 6.79
N LEU A 181 -20.87 -12.52 7.13
CA LEU A 181 -19.49 -12.05 7.28
C LEU A 181 -18.48 -13.03 6.68
N ALA A 182 -17.30 -12.49 6.33
CA ALA A 182 -16.11 -13.25 6.01
C ALA A 182 -14.88 -12.61 6.68
N THR A 183 -13.99 -13.44 7.19
CA THR A 183 -12.74 -13.07 7.88
C THR A 183 -11.83 -14.29 7.97
N ALA A 184 -10.54 -14.08 8.22
CA ALA A 184 -9.58 -15.15 8.52
C ALA A 184 -9.72 -15.70 9.95
N LEU A 185 -10.44 -15.00 10.86
CA LEU A 185 -10.66 -15.49 12.22
C LEU A 185 -11.58 -16.71 12.25
N LYS A 186 -11.21 -17.71 13.05
CA LYS A 186 -12.05 -18.89 13.26
C LYS A 186 -13.22 -18.57 14.19
N ARG A 187 -14.43 -18.83 13.68
CA ARG A 187 -15.67 -18.60 14.42
C ARG A 187 -16.02 -19.80 15.31
N GLU A 188 -16.67 -19.53 16.41
CA GLU A 188 -17.35 -20.49 17.26
C GLU A 188 -18.88 -20.42 17.02
N PRO A 189 -19.67 -21.38 17.51
CA PRO A 189 -21.11 -21.33 17.41
C PRO A 189 -21.70 -20.06 18.02
N ALA A 190 -22.64 -19.43 17.34
CA ALA A 190 -23.30 -18.23 17.82
C ALA A 190 -24.13 -18.51 19.10
N VAL A 191 -24.06 -17.59 20.06
CA VAL A 191 -24.80 -17.66 21.34
C VAL A 191 -25.50 -16.32 21.58
N ASP A 192 -26.81 -16.34 21.78
CA ASP A 192 -27.63 -15.15 22.06
C ASP A 192 -27.43 -13.99 21.09
N GLY A 193 -27.25 -14.31 19.81
CA GLY A 193 -27.03 -13.36 18.73
C GLY A 193 -25.60 -12.78 18.68
N TRP A 194 -24.69 -13.24 19.55
CA TRP A 194 -23.25 -12.99 19.44
C TRP A 194 -22.56 -14.07 18.64
N ILE A 195 -21.62 -13.67 17.81
CA ILE A 195 -20.72 -14.53 17.04
C ILE A 195 -19.36 -14.48 17.75
N PRO A 196 -19.00 -15.49 18.56
CA PRO A 196 -17.69 -15.55 19.19
C PRO A 196 -16.64 -16.05 18.19
N PHE A 197 -15.40 -15.63 18.44
CA PHE A 197 -14.21 -16.11 17.71
C PHE A 197 -13.26 -16.80 18.66
N GLN A 198 -12.45 -17.72 18.15
CA GLN A 198 -11.39 -18.36 18.92
C GLN A 198 -10.43 -17.32 19.47
N GLN A 199 -9.89 -17.57 20.66
CA GLN A 199 -8.87 -16.71 21.24
C GLN A 199 -7.64 -16.62 20.35
N VAL A 200 -7.15 -15.39 20.14
CA VAL A 200 -5.94 -15.09 19.36
C VAL A 200 -5.10 -14.04 20.08
N SER A 201 -3.90 -13.73 19.58
CA SER A 201 -3.15 -12.56 20.05
C SER A 201 -3.77 -11.26 19.52
N LEU A 202 -3.47 -10.14 20.18
CA LEU A 202 -3.93 -8.81 19.71
C LEU A 202 -3.42 -8.51 18.29
N SER A 203 -2.19 -8.90 17.99
CA SER A 203 -1.63 -8.71 16.63
C SER A 203 -2.38 -9.53 15.59
N THR A 204 -2.72 -10.79 15.88
CA THR A 204 -3.53 -11.62 14.98
C THR A 204 -4.94 -11.05 14.80
N LEU A 205 -5.55 -10.54 15.88
CA LEU A 205 -6.87 -9.89 15.78
C LEU A 205 -6.83 -8.71 14.81
N ILE A 206 -5.90 -7.76 15.02
CA ILE A 206 -5.79 -6.55 14.18
C ILE A 206 -5.42 -6.90 12.73
N ASP A 207 -4.65 -7.96 12.52
CA ASP A 207 -4.28 -8.45 11.19
C ASP A 207 -5.36 -9.33 10.52
N SER A 208 -6.55 -9.44 11.12
CA SER A 208 -7.66 -10.27 10.62
C SER A 208 -8.97 -9.48 10.54
N PRO A 209 -9.03 -8.44 9.70
CA PRO A 209 -10.27 -7.67 9.52
C PRO A 209 -11.38 -8.53 8.95
N LEU A 210 -12.58 -7.96 8.88
CA LEU A 210 -13.73 -8.64 8.26
C LEU A 210 -14.49 -7.74 7.30
N ILE A 211 -15.12 -8.40 6.32
CA ILE A 211 -16.18 -7.81 5.50
C ILE A 211 -17.53 -8.39 5.91
N THR A 212 -18.57 -7.59 5.80
CA THR A 212 -19.93 -7.98 6.18
C THR A 212 -20.95 -7.30 5.28
N GLY A 213 -22.15 -7.90 5.16
CA GLY A 213 -23.22 -7.30 4.39
C GLY A 213 -24.41 -8.26 4.18
N ARG A 214 -25.49 -7.72 3.63
CA ARG A 214 -26.67 -8.51 3.24
C ARG A 214 -26.33 -9.51 2.15
N ASN A 215 -25.59 -9.04 1.12
CA ASN A 215 -25.12 -9.86 0.03
C ASN A 215 -23.64 -10.17 0.25
N LEU A 216 -23.32 -11.43 0.44
CA LEU A 216 -21.97 -11.94 0.53
C LEU A 216 -21.89 -13.28 -0.16
N ARG A 217 -20.89 -13.45 -1.02
CA ARG A 217 -20.63 -14.68 -1.75
C ARG A 217 -19.18 -15.11 -1.58
N THR A 218 -18.96 -16.41 -1.50
CA THR A 218 -17.64 -17.03 -1.32
C THR A 218 -17.38 -18.01 -2.46
N PHE A 219 -16.17 -17.93 -3.02
CA PHE A 219 -15.65 -18.86 -4.03
C PHE A 219 -14.38 -19.50 -3.48
N LYS A 220 -14.25 -20.82 -3.62
CA LYS A 220 -13.00 -21.53 -3.33
C LYS A 220 -12.14 -21.48 -4.58
N LEU A 221 -10.91 -20.96 -4.45
CA LEU A 221 -9.95 -20.81 -5.54
C LEU A 221 -8.93 -21.95 -5.61
N SER A 222 -8.57 -22.54 -4.46
CA SER A 222 -7.60 -23.65 -4.42
C SER A 222 -8.21 -24.97 -4.92
N ALA A 223 -7.36 -25.79 -5.55
CA ALA A 223 -7.74 -27.15 -5.93
C ALA A 223 -8.05 -28.03 -4.70
N GLU A 224 -8.72 -29.15 -4.93
CA GLU A 224 -8.98 -30.12 -3.87
C GLU A 224 -7.67 -30.72 -3.33
N GLY A 225 -7.61 -30.91 -2.02
CA GLY A 225 -6.42 -31.42 -1.33
C GLY A 225 -5.27 -30.38 -1.15
N LYS A 226 -5.45 -29.15 -1.66
CA LYS A 226 -4.51 -28.04 -1.42
C LYS A 226 -4.93 -27.20 -0.24
N VAL A 227 -4.01 -26.36 0.26
CA VAL A 227 -4.31 -25.35 1.29
C VAL A 227 -5.47 -24.48 0.82
N PRO A 228 -6.53 -24.31 1.61
CA PRO A 228 -7.72 -23.56 1.19
C PRO A 228 -7.40 -22.09 0.91
N VAL A 229 -7.85 -21.59 -0.23
CA VAL A 229 -7.84 -20.17 -0.58
C VAL A 229 -9.24 -19.78 -1.04
N TYR A 230 -9.77 -18.72 -0.47
CA TYR A 230 -11.12 -18.25 -0.70
C TYR A 230 -11.15 -16.82 -1.23
N LEU A 231 -12.08 -16.55 -2.14
CA LEU A 231 -12.48 -15.21 -2.54
C LEU A 231 -13.86 -14.92 -1.95
N HIS A 232 -13.92 -13.97 -1.03
CA HIS A 232 -15.15 -13.47 -0.43
C HIS A 232 -15.46 -12.09 -0.99
N MET A 233 -16.69 -11.90 -1.41
CA MET A 233 -17.13 -10.64 -1.99
C MET A 233 -18.41 -10.18 -1.29
N THR A 234 -18.49 -8.87 -0.99
CA THR A 234 -19.71 -8.21 -0.52
C THR A 234 -20.03 -7.00 -1.39
N SER A 235 -21.31 -6.73 -1.63
CA SER A 235 -21.79 -5.58 -2.41
C SER A 235 -23.20 -5.20 -1.99
N GLU A 236 -23.60 -3.96 -2.30
CA GLU A 236 -25.02 -3.54 -2.23
C GLU A 236 -25.87 -4.34 -3.21
N SER A 237 -25.33 -4.66 -4.39
CA SER A 237 -26.00 -5.41 -5.46
C SER A 237 -25.61 -6.89 -5.43
N ALA A 238 -26.59 -7.77 -5.47
CA ALA A 238 -26.35 -9.20 -5.57
C ALA A 238 -25.75 -9.58 -6.93
N GLU A 239 -26.05 -8.84 -7.97
CA GLU A 239 -25.55 -9.03 -9.34
C GLU A 239 -24.04 -8.85 -9.41
N ALA A 240 -23.48 -7.88 -8.68
CA ALA A 240 -22.03 -7.63 -8.60
C ALA A 240 -21.23 -8.82 -8.05
N LEU A 241 -21.90 -9.78 -7.43
CA LEU A 241 -21.29 -10.99 -6.86
C LEU A 241 -21.33 -12.20 -7.82
N ASN A 242 -21.89 -12.05 -9.03
CA ASN A 242 -22.03 -13.13 -9.99
C ASN A 242 -20.80 -13.21 -10.90
N LEU A 243 -19.71 -13.81 -10.41
CA LEU A 243 -18.52 -14.03 -11.22
C LEU A 243 -18.74 -15.08 -12.29
N ASP A 244 -18.24 -14.79 -13.49
CA ASP A 244 -18.08 -15.77 -14.56
C ASP A 244 -17.06 -16.84 -14.15
N ALA A 245 -17.29 -18.08 -14.57
CA ALA A 245 -16.37 -19.20 -14.32
C ALA A 245 -14.95 -18.92 -14.81
N LYS A 246 -14.81 -18.19 -15.93
CA LYS A 246 -13.52 -17.75 -16.45
C LYS A 246 -12.77 -16.84 -15.46
N VAL A 247 -13.47 -15.95 -14.78
CA VAL A 247 -12.86 -15.03 -13.79
C VAL A 247 -12.42 -15.82 -12.56
N ILE A 248 -13.25 -16.77 -12.11
CA ILE A 248 -12.89 -17.66 -10.99
C ILE A 248 -11.62 -18.46 -11.35
N GLU A 249 -11.53 -18.98 -12.58
CA GLU A 249 -10.35 -19.73 -13.03
C GLU A 249 -9.10 -18.85 -13.11
N MET A 250 -9.18 -17.58 -13.54
CA MET A 250 -8.06 -16.64 -13.52
C MET A 250 -7.50 -16.47 -12.09
N TYR A 251 -8.34 -16.28 -11.10
CA TYR A 251 -7.91 -16.16 -9.70
C TYR A 251 -7.46 -17.51 -9.10
N SER A 252 -8.03 -18.63 -9.53
CA SER A 252 -7.52 -19.95 -9.17
C SER A 252 -6.11 -20.19 -9.74
N LYS A 253 -5.87 -19.73 -10.96
CA LYS A 253 -4.53 -19.77 -11.57
C LYS A 253 -3.56 -18.84 -10.87
N LEU A 254 -4.00 -17.66 -10.39
CA LEU A 254 -3.19 -16.77 -9.55
C LEU A 254 -2.65 -17.52 -8.32
N VAL A 255 -3.48 -18.31 -7.66
CA VAL A 255 -3.07 -19.11 -6.49
C VAL A 255 -1.98 -20.11 -6.89
N ARG A 256 -2.18 -20.86 -7.98
CA ARG A 256 -1.19 -21.84 -8.46
C ARG A 256 0.13 -21.19 -8.88
N GLU A 257 0.07 -20.05 -9.55
CA GLU A 257 1.28 -19.31 -9.96
C GLU A 257 2.06 -18.78 -8.75
N ALA A 258 1.38 -18.27 -7.72
CA ALA A 258 2.04 -17.83 -6.49
C ALA A 258 2.69 -19.01 -5.75
N GLU A 259 2.00 -20.15 -5.60
CA GLU A 259 2.58 -21.37 -5.02
C GLU A 259 3.84 -21.83 -5.77
N ALA A 260 3.83 -21.77 -7.11
CA ALA A 260 4.96 -22.13 -7.94
C ALA A 260 6.13 -21.15 -7.84
N LEU A 261 5.82 -19.84 -7.74
CA LEU A 261 6.81 -18.77 -7.64
C LEU A 261 7.51 -18.79 -6.28
N PHE A 262 6.78 -18.84 -5.18
CA PHE A 262 7.35 -18.79 -3.84
C PHE A 262 7.88 -20.14 -3.36
N GLY A 263 7.34 -21.25 -3.86
CA GLY A 263 7.75 -22.61 -3.49
C GLY A 263 7.38 -23.02 -2.06
N VAL A 264 6.76 -22.16 -1.29
CA VAL A 264 6.31 -22.40 0.09
C VAL A 264 4.94 -21.74 0.32
N VAL A 265 4.07 -22.46 1.03
CA VAL A 265 2.79 -21.93 1.54
C VAL A 265 2.92 -21.89 3.06
N HIS A 266 2.87 -20.71 3.64
CA HIS A 266 3.09 -20.49 5.08
C HIS A 266 1.80 -20.38 5.90
N TYR A 267 0.66 -20.14 5.26
CA TYR A 267 -0.64 -19.98 5.91
C TYR A 267 -1.44 -21.30 5.95
N PRO A 268 -2.31 -21.51 6.95
CA PRO A 268 -3.23 -22.65 7.01
C PRO A 268 -4.40 -22.52 6.02
N GLU A 269 -4.83 -21.29 5.76
CA GLU A 269 -5.82 -20.89 4.75
C GLU A 269 -5.63 -19.41 4.41
N TYR A 270 -6.15 -18.96 3.25
CA TYR A 270 -6.05 -17.56 2.83
C TYR A 270 -7.39 -17.01 2.34
N HIS A 271 -7.68 -15.73 2.66
CA HIS A 271 -8.95 -15.08 2.39
C HIS A 271 -8.76 -13.75 1.65
N PHE A 272 -9.12 -13.70 0.37
CA PHE A 272 -9.34 -12.43 -0.30
C PHE A 272 -10.67 -11.85 0.20
N LEU A 273 -10.66 -10.71 0.87
CA LEU A 273 -11.84 -10.00 1.35
C LEU A 273 -12.08 -8.81 0.42
N VAL A 274 -13.13 -8.85 -0.39
CA VAL A 274 -13.37 -7.85 -1.43
C VAL A 274 -14.70 -7.13 -1.21
N VAL A 275 -14.63 -5.82 -1.09
CA VAL A 275 -15.77 -4.91 -1.01
C VAL A 275 -15.99 -4.29 -2.38
N CYS A 276 -17.10 -4.66 -3.04
CA CYS A 276 -17.47 -4.17 -4.36
C CYS A 276 -18.54 -3.08 -4.21
N THR A 277 -18.12 -1.80 -4.23
CA THR A 277 -19.02 -0.67 -4.02
C THR A 277 -18.52 0.58 -4.76
N ASP A 278 -19.43 1.39 -5.26
CA ASP A 278 -19.10 2.70 -5.82
C ASP A 278 -19.13 3.82 -4.76
N ASP A 279 -19.67 3.55 -3.57
CA ASP A 279 -19.72 4.47 -2.43
C ASP A 279 -18.45 4.44 -1.56
N GLY A 280 -17.55 3.46 -1.72
CA GLY A 280 -16.32 3.29 -0.95
C GLY A 280 -15.05 3.72 -1.67
N GLY A 281 -13.93 3.77 -0.94
CA GLY A 281 -12.60 4.01 -1.48
C GLY A 281 -12.08 2.86 -2.33
N ARG A 282 -11.03 3.14 -3.09
CA ARG A 282 -10.23 2.15 -3.82
C ARG A 282 -8.96 1.90 -3.03
N PHE A 283 -8.79 0.69 -2.52
CA PHE A 283 -7.68 0.35 -1.63
C PHE A 283 -7.33 -1.14 -1.72
N GLY A 284 -6.09 -1.46 -1.36
CA GLY A 284 -5.64 -2.77 -0.95
C GLY A 284 -4.91 -2.66 0.38
N VAL A 285 -5.08 -3.64 1.23
CA VAL A 285 -4.33 -3.77 2.49
C VAL A 285 -4.02 -5.23 2.71
N GLU A 286 -2.74 -5.48 2.84
CA GLU A 286 -2.18 -6.81 3.03
C GLU A 286 -2.28 -7.27 4.48
N HIS A 287 -2.58 -8.56 4.67
CA HIS A 287 -2.56 -9.29 5.93
C HIS A 287 -1.85 -10.64 5.77
N LEU A 288 -1.43 -11.26 6.87
CA LEU A 288 -0.67 -12.52 6.81
C LEU A 288 -1.47 -13.65 6.14
N THR A 289 -2.74 -13.77 6.47
CA THR A 289 -3.63 -14.84 6.01
C THR A 289 -4.85 -14.31 5.25
N SER A 290 -4.87 -13.02 4.94
CA SER A 290 -5.93 -12.40 4.14
C SER A 290 -5.43 -11.15 3.43
N SER A 291 -6.26 -10.59 2.57
CA SER A 291 -6.15 -9.20 2.10
C SER A 291 -7.51 -8.54 2.10
N MET A 292 -7.56 -7.24 2.41
CA MET A 292 -8.78 -6.45 2.31
C MET A 292 -8.70 -5.52 1.11
N ASN A 293 -9.69 -5.60 0.21
CA ASN A 293 -9.66 -4.95 -1.08
C ASN A 293 -10.96 -4.18 -1.33
N GLY A 294 -10.86 -2.91 -1.70
CA GLY A 294 -11.98 -2.08 -2.12
C GLY A 294 -11.94 -1.80 -3.61
N VAL A 295 -13.00 -2.19 -4.33
CA VAL A 295 -13.12 -2.02 -5.78
C VAL A 295 -14.49 -1.46 -6.13
N SER A 296 -14.66 -0.92 -7.36
CA SER A 296 -15.99 -0.52 -7.80
C SER A 296 -16.92 -1.73 -7.98
N GLU A 297 -18.21 -1.48 -7.91
CA GLU A 297 -19.23 -2.53 -7.93
C GLU A 297 -19.04 -3.50 -9.11
N ARG A 298 -18.72 -2.99 -10.30
CA ARG A 298 -18.57 -3.77 -11.52
C ARG A 298 -17.18 -4.35 -11.77
N SER A 299 -16.21 -4.07 -10.90
CA SER A 299 -14.79 -4.34 -11.16
C SER A 299 -14.46 -5.80 -11.47
N LEU A 300 -15.15 -6.75 -10.88
CA LEU A 300 -14.85 -8.17 -11.10
C LEU A 300 -15.78 -8.88 -12.09
N ILE A 301 -16.94 -8.29 -12.38
CA ILE A 301 -17.94 -8.88 -13.29
C ILE A 301 -17.84 -8.34 -14.72
N ASP A 302 -17.15 -7.23 -14.94
CA ASP A 302 -17.03 -6.57 -16.23
C ASP A 302 -15.56 -6.48 -16.65
N ASP A 303 -15.23 -7.03 -17.82
CA ASP A 303 -13.87 -7.07 -18.36
C ASP A 303 -13.23 -5.67 -18.49
N GLN A 304 -14.05 -4.68 -18.83
CA GLN A 304 -13.59 -3.30 -18.99
C GLN A 304 -13.12 -2.69 -17.65
N TYR A 305 -13.85 -2.98 -16.57
CA TYR A 305 -13.51 -2.47 -15.22
C TYR A 305 -12.43 -3.30 -14.53
N ARG A 306 -12.30 -4.59 -14.88
CA ARG A 306 -11.30 -5.49 -14.29
C ARG A 306 -9.89 -5.16 -14.76
N LYS A 307 -9.73 -4.63 -15.99
CA LYS A 307 -8.44 -4.22 -16.55
C LYS A 307 -7.98 -2.87 -15.96
N GLY A 308 -6.70 -2.66 -15.81
CA GLY A 308 -6.12 -1.48 -15.18
C GLY A 308 -5.71 -1.74 -13.73
N TRP A 309 -5.93 -0.81 -12.81
CA TRP A 309 -5.49 -0.93 -11.41
C TRP A 309 -6.06 -2.17 -10.69
N VAL A 310 -7.32 -2.51 -10.94
CA VAL A 310 -7.98 -3.67 -10.31
C VAL A 310 -7.31 -4.99 -10.70
N ALA A 311 -6.80 -5.09 -11.92
CA ALA A 311 -6.11 -6.29 -12.39
C ALA A 311 -4.87 -6.62 -11.54
N MET A 312 -4.15 -5.61 -11.10
CA MET A 312 -2.94 -5.73 -10.29
C MET A 312 -3.25 -5.90 -8.80
N LEU A 313 -4.39 -5.39 -8.32
CA LEU A 313 -4.70 -5.29 -6.91
C LEU A 313 -4.62 -6.64 -6.16
N LEU A 314 -5.43 -7.62 -6.55
CA LEU A 314 -5.45 -8.91 -5.84
C LEU A 314 -4.12 -9.68 -5.96
N PRO A 315 -3.44 -9.71 -7.12
CA PRO A 315 -2.10 -10.28 -7.22
C PRO A 315 -1.07 -9.61 -6.29
N HIS A 316 -1.08 -8.28 -6.19
CA HIS A 316 -0.21 -7.49 -5.32
C HIS A 316 -0.48 -7.81 -3.84
N GLU A 317 -1.72 -7.66 -3.38
CA GLU A 317 -2.08 -7.94 -1.99
C GLU A 317 -1.86 -9.42 -1.61
N TYR A 318 -1.92 -10.34 -2.57
CA TYR A 318 -1.62 -11.75 -2.32
C TYR A 318 -0.13 -12.01 -2.18
N ALA A 319 0.70 -11.41 -3.02
CA ALA A 319 2.15 -11.53 -2.94
C ALA A 319 2.68 -10.98 -1.62
N HIS A 320 2.07 -9.93 -1.08
CA HIS A 320 2.38 -9.40 0.24
C HIS A 320 2.25 -10.41 1.38
N SER A 321 1.43 -11.45 1.26
CA SER A 321 1.37 -12.50 2.26
C SER A 321 2.77 -13.09 2.53
N TRP A 322 3.61 -13.24 1.49
CA TRP A 322 5.02 -13.61 1.61
C TRP A 322 5.94 -12.40 1.77
N CYS A 323 5.82 -11.42 0.86
CA CYS A 323 6.68 -10.24 0.79
C CYS A 323 6.12 -9.10 1.65
N GLY A 324 6.49 -9.05 2.90
CA GLY A 324 6.04 -8.00 3.82
C GLY A 324 5.28 -8.49 5.04
N LYS A 325 4.49 -9.56 4.93
CA LYS A 325 3.77 -10.11 6.09
C LYS A 325 4.52 -11.29 6.72
N TYR A 326 4.80 -12.32 5.95
CA TYR A 326 5.58 -13.46 6.43
C TYR A 326 7.08 -13.12 6.54
N ARG A 327 7.68 -12.61 5.49
CA ARG A 327 9.05 -12.11 5.46
C ARG A 327 9.02 -10.58 5.46
N ARG A 328 9.30 -9.96 6.61
CA ARG A 328 9.11 -8.53 6.85
C ARG A 328 10.44 -7.84 7.13
N PRO A 329 10.68 -6.59 6.67
CA PRO A 329 11.81 -5.81 7.17
C PRO A 329 11.83 -5.78 8.70
N ALA A 330 12.96 -6.13 9.31
CA ALA A 330 13.09 -6.25 10.77
C ALA A 330 12.69 -4.96 11.51
N ASP A 331 12.97 -3.82 10.91
CA ASP A 331 12.60 -2.50 11.42
C ASP A 331 11.08 -2.21 11.40
N ARG A 332 10.28 -3.10 10.82
CA ARG A 332 8.82 -3.03 10.78
C ARG A 332 8.14 -4.09 11.67
N VAL A 333 8.92 -4.94 12.31
CA VAL A 333 8.44 -5.86 13.34
C VAL A 333 8.51 -5.11 14.67
N THR A 334 7.40 -4.53 15.09
CA THR A 334 7.33 -3.69 16.29
C THR A 334 6.63 -4.44 17.44
N PRO A 335 7.02 -4.21 18.69
CA PRO A 335 6.43 -4.89 19.85
C PRO A 335 4.98 -4.47 20.13
N ASP A 336 4.58 -3.29 19.62
CA ASP A 336 3.28 -2.67 19.85
C ASP A 336 2.89 -1.75 18.67
N TYR A 337 1.72 -1.12 18.75
CA TYR A 337 1.22 -0.20 17.73
C TYR A 337 1.56 1.29 17.98
N HIS A 338 2.48 1.57 18.91
CA HIS A 338 3.01 2.92 19.17
C HIS A 338 4.47 3.08 18.75
N THR A 339 5.22 2.00 18.77
CA THR A 339 6.60 1.98 18.27
C THR A 339 6.60 2.31 16.77
N PRO A 340 7.29 3.38 16.35
CA PRO A 340 7.32 3.78 14.94
C PRO A 340 7.92 2.70 14.04
N MET A 341 7.20 2.32 12.99
CA MET A 341 7.72 1.44 11.96
C MET A 341 8.69 2.20 11.06
N LYS A 342 9.93 1.72 10.95
CA LYS A 342 10.90 2.28 10.02
C LYS A 342 10.67 1.73 8.61
N THR A 343 10.80 2.59 7.62
CA THR A 343 10.32 2.32 6.27
C THR A 343 11.43 2.26 5.22
N LYS A 344 12.69 2.21 5.65
CA LYS A 344 13.88 2.22 4.78
C LYS A 344 13.84 1.17 3.66
N LEU A 345 13.33 -0.02 3.93
CA LEU A 345 13.29 -1.13 2.99
C LEU A 345 11.94 -1.26 2.24
N LEU A 346 11.17 -0.18 2.08
CA LEU A 346 9.93 -0.24 1.28
C LEU A 346 10.19 -0.54 -0.21
N TRP A 347 11.37 -0.26 -0.73
CA TRP A 347 11.74 -0.70 -2.09
C TRP A 347 11.86 -2.24 -2.23
N VAL A 348 12.00 -2.97 -1.10
CA VAL A 348 11.84 -4.43 -1.03
C VAL A 348 10.38 -4.77 -0.75
N TYR A 349 9.82 -4.20 0.33
CA TYR A 349 8.46 -4.50 0.78
C TYR A 349 7.43 -4.24 -0.33
N GLU A 350 7.49 -3.08 -0.97
CA GLU A 350 6.54 -2.62 -1.98
C GLU A 350 7.09 -2.76 -3.41
N GLY A 351 8.39 -2.45 -3.58
CA GLY A 351 9.00 -2.48 -4.91
C GLY A 351 9.11 -3.89 -5.48
N LEU A 352 9.57 -4.86 -4.68
CA LEU A 352 9.56 -6.27 -5.07
C LEU A 352 8.13 -6.78 -5.20
N ASP A 353 7.25 -6.39 -4.29
CA ASP A 353 5.87 -6.84 -4.34
C ASP A 353 5.13 -6.31 -5.58
N THR A 354 5.38 -5.08 -5.99
CA THR A 354 4.83 -4.54 -7.25
C THR A 354 5.32 -5.38 -8.44
N TYR A 355 6.61 -5.72 -8.51
CA TYR A 355 7.14 -6.62 -9.53
C TYR A 355 6.43 -7.99 -9.50
N LEU A 356 6.31 -8.60 -8.32
CA LEU A 356 5.69 -9.92 -8.13
C LEU A 356 4.20 -9.89 -8.50
N GLY A 357 3.46 -8.88 -8.06
CA GLY A 357 2.05 -8.69 -8.38
C GLY A 357 1.81 -8.55 -9.87
N GLU A 358 2.63 -7.74 -10.58
CA GLU A 358 2.53 -7.58 -12.03
C GLU A 358 2.87 -8.88 -12.79
N VAL A 359 3.91 -9.59 -12.37
CA VAL A 359 4.27 -10.89 -12.96
C VAL A 359 3.16 -11.92 -12.75
N LEU A 360 2.64 -12.02 -11.52
CA LEU A 360 1.54 -12.94 -11.19
C LEU A 360 0.25 -12.61 -11.94
N MET A 361 -0.07 -11.32 -12.10
CA MET A 361 -1.22 -10.84 -12.87
C MET A 361 -1.19 -11.35 -14.32
N VAL A 362 -0.02 -11.32 -14.96
CA VAL A 362 0.14 -11.79 -16.34
C VAL A 362 0.20 -13.32 -16.40
N ARG A 363 0.98 -13.96 -15.54
CA ARG A 363 1.10 -15.43 -15.50
C ARG A 363 -0.24 -16.12 -15.25
N SER A 364 -1.12 -15.50 -14.46
CA SER A 364 -2.49 -16.01 -14.20
C SER A 364 -3.48 -15.73 -15.34
N GLY A 365 -3.11 -14.90 -16.32
CA GLY A 365 -3.98 -14.56 -17.45
C GLY A 365 -5.05 -13.52 -17.13
N ILE A 366 -4.93 -12.79 -16.02
CA ILE A 366 -5.81 -11.66 -15.69
C ILE A 366 -5.62 -10.55 -16.75
N VAL A 367 -4.37 -10.34 -17.16
CA VAL A 367 -3.97 -9.43 -18.24
C VAL A 367 -3.08 -10.19 -19.21
N SER A 368 -3.25 -9.95 -20.51
CA SER A 368 -2.36 -10.54 -21.53
C SER A 368 -0.96 -9.90 -21.51
N PRO A 369 0.08 -10.60 -21.99
CA PRO A 369 1.42 -10.01 -22.12
C PRO A 369 1.45 -8.74 -22.98
N GLU A 370 0.55 -8.62 -23.96
CA GLU A 370 0.45 -7.45 -24.84
C GLU A 370 -0.14 -6.24 -24.10
N GLU A 371 -1.24 -6.44 -23.39
CA GLU A 371 -1.83 -5.40 -22.54
C GLU A 371 -0.86 -4.95 -21.44
N TYR A 372 -0.10 -5.89 -20.89
CA TYR A 372 0.90 -5.59 -19.89
C TYR A 372 2.05 -4.73 -20.45
N ARG A 373 2.54 -4.99 -21.68
CA ARG A 373 3.55 -4.12 -22.29
C ARG A 373 3.11 -2.67 -22.37
N THR A 374 1.82 -2.42 -22.64
CA THR A 374 1.25 -1.08 -22.64
C THR A 374 1.25 -0.46 -21.24
N THR A 375 0.95 -1.26 -20.20
CA THR A 375 1.01 -0.82 -18.79
C THR A 375 2.44 -0.49 -18.37
N LEU A 376 3.39 -1.37 -18.67
CA LEU A 376 4.81 -1.16 -18.37
C LEU A 376 5.36 0.09 -19.06
N MET A 377 5.05 0.28 -20.36
CA MET A 377 5.42 1.49 -21.12
C MET A 377 4.90 2.76 -20.43
N ARG A 378 3.64 2.74 -19.96
CA ARG A 378 3.03 3.88 -19.26
C ARG A 378 3.75 4.16 -17.93
N SER A 379 4.10 3.11 -17.17
CA SER A 379 4.89 3.22 -15.93
C SER A 379 6.28 3.81 -16.21
N ILE A 380 6.97 3.34 -17.23
CA ILE A 380 8.28 3.87 -17.65
C ILE A 380 8.17 5.36 -18.03
N ARG A 381 7.16 5.74 -18.81
CA ARG A 381 6.92 7.15 -19.18
C ARG A 381 6.73 8.02 -17.94
N ASN A 382 5.88 7.59 -17.00
CA ASN A 382 5.60 8.34 -15.78
C ASN A 382 6.85 8.46 -14.90
N MET A 383 7.62 7.38 -14.75
CA MET A 383 8.90 7.41 -14.05
C MET A 383 9.91 8.34 -14.73
N SER A 384 9.99 8.33 -16.08
CA SER A 384 10.90 9.20 -16.84
C SER A 384 10.58 10.68 -16.64
N ALA A 385 9.32 11.02 -16.41
CA ALA A 385 8.88 12.39 -16.11
C ALA A 385 9.24 12.86 -14.69
N THR A 386 9.68 11.96 -13.79
CA THR A 386 9.99 12.30 -12.40
C THR A 386 11.44 12.80 -12.29
N THR A 387 11.63 14.13 -12.33
CA THR A 387 12.95 14.77 -12.22
C THR A 387 13.43 14.86 -10.76
N GLY A 388 12.57 14.65 -9.79
CA GLY A 388 12.92 14.65 -8.37
C GLY A 388 14.01 13.65 -7.97
N ARG A 389 14.31 12.64 -8.82
CA ARG A 389 15.43 11.70 -8.62
C ARG A 389 16.80 12.36 -8.64
N GLN A 390 16.91 13.56 -9.23
CA GLN A 390 18.17 14.32 -9.31
C GLN A 390 18.60 14.91 -7.95
N TRP A 391 17.68 15.08 -7.01
CA TRP A 391 18.00 15.60 -5.68
C TRP A 391 17.69 14.63 -4.56
N ARG A 392 16.87 13.62 -4.82
CA ARG A 392 16.32 12.71 -3.81
C ARG A 392 16.55 11.25 -4.21
N PRO A 393 17.30 10.43 -3.43
CA PRO A 393 17.48 9.01 -3.72
C PRO A 393 16.18 8.21 -3.51
N LEU A 394 16.12 7.00 -4.06
CA LEU A 394 14.96 6.12 -3.93
C LEU A 394 14.68 5.76 -2.46
N GLU A 395 15.74 5.48 -1.68
CA GLU A 395 15.62 5.17 -0.25
C GLU A 395 14.91 6.28 0.53
N ASP A 396 15.19 7.55 0.21
CA ASP A 396 14.55 8.66 0.91
C ASP A 396 13.05 8.76 0.63
N THR A 397 12.57 8.31 -0.54
CA THR A 397 11.14 8.21 -0.80
C THR A 397 10.47 7.18 0.12
N ALA A 398 11.18 6.10 0.45
CA ALA A 398 10.76 5.10 1.40
C ALA A 398 10.75 5.65 2.84
N LEU A 399 11.84 6.29 3.26
CA LEU A 399 11.96 6.91 4.59
C LEU A 399 10.87 7.97 4.84
N ALA A 400 10.55 8.75 3.82
CA ALA A 400 9.54 9.80 3.91
C ALA A 400 8.11 9.31 3.59
N SER A 401 7.86 8.00 3.53
CA SER A 401 6.53 7.44 3.22
C SER A 401 5.42 7.98 4.13
N HIS A 402 5.74 8.28 5.40
CA HIS A 402 4.79 8.82 6.39
C HIS A 402 4.19 10.16 5.97
N ILE A 403 4.97 11.01 5.30
CA ILE A 403 4.58 12.37 4.91
C ILE A 403 4.34 12.51 3.41
N SER A 404 4.76 11.53 2.62
CA SER A 404 4.70 11.58 1.16
C SER A 404 3.41 10.95 0.59
N ARG A 405 2.64 10.25 1.40
CA ARG A 405 1.41 9.56 0.97
C ARG A 405 0.21 10.52 0.98
N ASN A 406 0.28 11.55 0.15
CA ASN A 406 -0.79 12.52 0.02
C ASN A 406 -1.06 12.80 -1.47
N PRO A 407 -2.06 12.13 -2.07
CA PRO A 407 -2.41 12.31 -3.47
C PRO A 407 -2.88 13.75 -3.74
N GLY A 408 -2.75 14.22 -4.98
CA GLY A 408 -3.30 15.50 -5.42
C GLY A 408 -2.41 16.72 -5.15
N ARG A 409 -1.16 16.57 -4.72
CA ARG A 409 -0.23 17.70 -4.61
C ARG A 409 0.34 18.10 -5.96
N SER A 410 0.48 19.40 -6.19
CA SER A 410 1.14 19.94 -7.38
C SER A 410 2.62 19.52 -7.44
N TRP A 411 3.17 19.42 -8.64
CA TRP A 411 4.59 19.15 -8.88
C TRP A 411 5.10 17.82 -8.31
N ASN A 412 4.28 16.76 -8.41
CA ASN A 412 4.66 15.42 -7.94
C ASN A 412 5.96 14.93 -8.59
N GLN A 413 6.24 15.32 -9.84
CA GLN A 413 7.46 14.98 -10.57
C GLN A 413 8.73 15.56 -9.94
N LEU A 414 8.65 16.76 -9.36
CA LEU A 414 9.73 17.37 -8.59
C LEU A 414 9.83 16.78 -7.18
N ARG A 415 8.70 16.42 -6.57
CA ARG A 415 8.63 15.92 -5.19
C ARG A 415 9.19 14.51 -5.05
N ARG A 416 8.99 13.67 -6.04
CA ARG A 416 9.32 12.24 -5.98
C ARG A 416 8.71 11.58 -4.75
N MET A 417 7.43 11.20 -4.81
CA MET A 417 6.65 10.87 -3.61
C MET A 417 6.81 9.42 -3.14
N GLN A 418 6.28 8.47 -3.89
CA GLN A 418 6.20 7.04 -3.54
C GLN A 418 6.88 6.17 -4.60
N ASP A 419 7.98 6.66 -5.13
CA ASP A 419 8.69 6.03 -6.26
C ASP A 419 9.30 4.67 -5.89
N TYR A 420 9.34 4.34 -4.60
CA TYR A 420 9.73 3.00 -4.13
C TYR A 420 8.82 1.87 -4.65
N TYR A 421 7.58 2.18 -5.11
CA TYR A 421 6.73 1.23 -5.86
C TYR A 421 7.25 1.07 -7.31
N PRO A 422 7.09 2.05 -8.22
CA PRO A 422 7.40 1.85 -9.62
C PRO A 422 8.90 1.75 -9.91
N GLU A 423 9.76 2.57 -9.31
CA GLU A 423 11.20 2.45 -9.51
C GLU A 423 11.78 1.26 -8.76
N GLY A 424 11.17 0.88 -7.62
CA GLY A 424 11.47 -0.39 -6.96
C GLY A 424 11.16 -1.58 -7.86
N MET A 425 10.01 -1.62 -8.51
CA MET A 425 9.67 -2.63 -9.52
C MET A 425 10.70 -2.68 -10.64
N LEU A 426 11.08 -1.53 -11.21
CA LEU A 426 12.09 -1.47 -12.28
C LEU A 426 13.45 -2.00 -11.82
N LEU A 427 13.86 -1.71 -10.58
CA LEU A 427 15.07 -2.28 -9.97
C LEU A 427 15.00 -3.81 -9.93
N TRP A 428 13.85 -4.38 -9.57
CA TRP A 428 13.71 -5.83 -9.51
C TRP A 428 13.66 -6.48 -10.89
N TYR A 429 13.17 -5.78 -11.92
CA TYR A 429 13.38 -6.18 -13.32
C TYR A 429 14.87 -6.18 -13.67
N GLU A 430 15.64 -5.16 -13.27
CA GLU A 430 17.09 -5.13 -13.45
C GLU A 430 17.77 -6.34 -12.79
N CYS A 431 17.39 -6.65 -11.55
CA CYS A 431 17.91 -7.82 -10.84
C CYS A 431 17.60 -9.13 -11.59
N ASP A 432 16.35 -9.32 -12.05
CA ASP A 432 15.99 -10.53 -12.81
C ASP A 432 16.74 -10.65 -14.12
N THR A 433 16.90 -9.54 -14.87
CA THR A 433 17.68 -9.56 -16.12
C THR A 433 19.15 -9.90 -15.87
N ILE A 434 19.77 -9.37 -14.82
CA ILE A 434 21.16 -9.70 -14.45
C ILE A 434 21.30 -11.19 -14.10
N ILE A 435 20.37 -11.73 -13.31
CA ILE A 435 20.38 -13.16 -12.94
C ILE A 435 20.31 -14.02 -14.22
N ARG A 436 19.37 -13.73 -15.10
CA ARG A 436 19.18 -14.46 -16.37
C ARG A 436 20.40 -14.35 -17.29
N GLU A 437 20.94 -13.16 -17.50
CA GLU A 437 22.14 -12.93 -18.31
C GLU A 437 23.34 -13.70 -17.77
N ARG A 438 23.57 -13.71 -16.45
CA ARG A 438 24.71 -14.38 -15.81
C ARG A 438 24.58 -15.88 -15.74
N THR A 439 23.41 -16.43 -15.98
CA THR A 439 23.12 -17.88 -15.89
C THR A 439 22.60 -18.47 -17.21
N ASP A 440 22.73 -17.75 -18.31
CA ASP A 440 22.18 -18.13 -19.62
C ASP A 440 20.71 -18.57 -19.55
N GLY A 441 19.93 -17.87 -18.69
CA GLY A 441 18.52 -18.14 -18.45
C GLY A 441 18.21 -19.33 -17.55
N ALA A 442 19.22 -20.00 -16.99
CA ALA A 442 19.02 -21.16 -16.12
C ALA A 442 18.41 -20.81 -14.76
N LYS A 443 18.61 -19.57 -14.31
CA LYS A 443 18.02 -19.01 -13.07
C LYS A 443 17.32 -17.69 -13.33
N SER A 444 16.46 -17.30 -12.42
CA SER A 444 15.65 -16.09 -12.47
C SER A 444 15.44 -15.51 -11.05
N LEU A 445 14.71 -14.39 -10.97
CA LEU A 445 14.28 -13.84 -9.68
C LEU A 445 13.35 -14.78 -8.92
N ASP A 446 12.66 -15.70 -9.59
CA ASP A 446 11.86 -16.75 -8.93
C ASP A 446 12.75 -17.63 -8.02
N ASP A 447 14.02 -17.88 -8.39
CA ASP A 447 14.96 -18.61 -7.55
C ASP A 447 15.38 -17.81 -6.31
N PHE A 448 15.52 -16.50 -6.44
CA PHE A 448 15.69 -15.63 -5.28
C PHE A 448 14.46 -15.70 -4.38
N CYS A 449 13.26 -15.58 -4.90
CA CYS A 449 12.02 -15.64 -4.14
C CYS A 449 11.88 -16.95 -3.37
N LYS A 450 12.08 -18.10 -4.02
CA LYS A 450 12.07 -19.42 -3.37
C LYS A 450 13.05 -19.49 -2.22
N ARG A 451 14.25 -18.92 -2.38
CA ARG A 451 15.27 -18.91 -1.33
C ARG A 451 14.96 -17.91 -0.21
N PHE A 452 14.58 -16.69 -0.57
CA PHE A 452 14.37 -15.58 0.37
C PHE A 452 13.17 -15.82 1.27
N PHE A 453 12.08 -16.37 0.71
CA PHE A 453 10.84 -16.61 1.45
C PHE A 453 10.75 -17.99 2.11
N ALA A 454 11.60 -18.97 1.75
CA ALA A 454 11.55 -20.32 2.32
C ALA A 454 12.21 -20.47 3.70
N LYS A 455 12.87 -19.44 4.24
CA LYS A 455 13.80 -19.55 5.39
C LYS A 455 13.14 -19.67 6.75
N VAL A 456 11.85 -19.61 6.85
CA VAL A 456 11.17 -19.59 8.14
C VAL A 456 10.63 -20.97 8.49
N LYS A 457 11.06 -21.49 9.64
CA LYS A 457 10.50 -22.69 10.22
C LYS A 457 9.26 -22.34 11.04
N GLY A 458 8.11 -22.81 10.63
CA GLY A 458 6.85 -22.62 11.34
C GLY A 458 5.82 -21.85 10.53
N ARG A 459 4.55 -22.16 10.80
CA ARG A 459 3.42 -21.38 10.25
C ARG A 459 3.16 -20.21 11.19
N ASP A 460 2.67 -19.13 10.64
CA ASP A 460 2.21 -17.94 11.39
C ASP A 460 3.32 -17.16 12.14
N ILE A 461 4.60 -17.31 11.77
CA ILE A 461 5.71 -16.57 12.37
C ILE A 461 6.24 -15.55 11.38
N VAL A 462 6.22 -14.27 11.80
CA VAL A 462 6.86 -13.18 11.04
C VAL A 462 8.38 -13.29 11.16
N ALA A 463 9.07 -13.40 10.02
CA ALA A 463 10.52 -13.42 9.98
C ALA A 463 11.08 -12.07 9.55
N GLY A 464 11.87 -11.43 10.41
CA GLY A 464 12.60 -10.23 10.08
C GLY A 464 13.67 -10.47 9.00
N HIS A 465 13.93 -9.44 8.18
CA HIS A 465 15.10 -9.40 7.29
C HIS A 465 15.68 -7.99 7.27
N ASP A 466 16.94 -7.88 6.92
CA ASP A 466 17.64 -6.63 6.71
C ASP A 466 18.21 -6.51 5.28
N TYR A 467 18.92 -5.42 5.02
CA TYR A 467 19.57 -5.17 3.74
C TYR A 467 20.61 -6.25 3.38
N GLN A 468 21.36 -6.73 4.36
CA GLN A 468 22.40 -7.77 4.14
C GLN A 468 21.79 -9.12 3.82
N ASP A 469 20.60 -9.41 4.36
CA ASP A 469 19.84 -10.61 4.00
C ASP A 469 19.47 -10.63 2.51
N VAL A 470 19.06 -9.48 1.98
CA VAL A 470 18.71 -9.32 0.54
C VAL A 470 19.95 -9.59 -0.32
N ILE A 471 21.07 -8.92 -0.02
CA ILE A 471 22.34 -9.11 -0.75
C ILE A 471 22.81 -10.55 -0.69
N ARG A 472 22.82 -11.15 0.49
CA ARG A 472 23.25 -12.55 0.71
C ARG A 472 22.44 -13.52 -0.15
N ASP A 473 21.13 -13.32 -0.22
CA ASP A 473 20.25 -14.22 -0.94
C ASP A 473 20.30 -14.02 -2.45
N LEU A 474 20.44 -12.77 -2.94
CA LEU A 474 20.75 -12.50 -4.33
C LEU A 474 22.09 -13.11 -4.76
N LYS A 475 23.14 -12.93 -3.93
CA LYS A 475 24.47 -13.47 -4.19
C LYS A 475 24.49 -15.00 -4.24
N ALA A 476 23.64 -15.65 -3.44
CA ALA A 476 23.51 -17.10 -3.47
C ALA A 476 22.81 -17.65 -4.73
N VAL A 477 22.02 -16.83 -5.42
CA VAL A 477 21.45 -17.19 -6.72
C VAL A 477 22.50 -17.05 -7.81
N VAL A 478 23.18 -15.89 -7.87
CA VAL A 478 24.26 -15.64 -8.82
C VAL A 478 25.30 -14.71 -8.20
N ASP A 479 26.58 -15.01 -8.41
CA ASP A 479 27.68 -14.17 -7.94
C ASP A 479 27.75 -12.89 -8.80
N TYR A 480 27.40 -11.78 -8.16
CA TYR A 480 27.39 -10.44 -8.76
C TYR A 480 27.59 -9.41 -7.64
N ASP A 481 28.10 -8.23 -7.99
CA ASP A 481 28.26 -7.12 -7.04
C ASP A 481 26.90 -6.39 -6.80
N TRP A 482 26.03 -7.09 -6.08
CA TRP A 482 24.69 -6.59 -5.74
C TRP A 482 24.74 -5.35 -4.85
N ASP A 483 25.73 -5.27 -3.96
CA ASP A 483 25.87 -4.11 -3.08
C ASP A 483 26.11 -2.83 -3.89
N SER A 484 27.08 -2.84 -4.80
CA SER A 484 27.34 -1.68 -5.66
C SER A 484 26.13 -1.33 -6.56
N LEU A 485 25.38 -2.31 -7.04
CA LEU A 485 24.14 -2.05 -7.79
C LEU A 485 23.13 -1.31 -6.92
N LEU A 486 22.82 -1.87 -5.75
CA LEU A 486 21.81 -1.32 -4.84
C LEU A 486 22.23 0.05 -4.29
N GLN A 487 23.51 0.24 -3.98
CA GLN A 487 24.04 1.55 -3.60
C GLN A 487 23.75 2.60 -4.68
N ARG A 488 24.06 2.29 -5.94
CA ARG A 488 23.81 3.23 -7.05
C ARG A 488 22.32 3.47 -7.31
N ARG A 489 21.48 2.43 -7.28
CA ARG A 489 20.07 2.53 -7.67
C ARG A 489 19.14 3.02 -6.56
N VAL A 490 19.45 2.70 -5.32
CA VAL A 490 18.58 2.96 -4.16
C VAL A 490 19.08 4.14 -3.33
N MET A 491 20.39 4.18 -3.03
CA MET A 491 20.94 5.12 -2.04
C MET A 491 21.55 6.37 -2.67
N ALA A 492 21.84 6.37 -3.97
CA ALA A 492 22.34 7.53 -4.69
C ALA A 492 21.25 8.24 -5.49
N VAL A 493 21.41 9.55 -5.69
CA VAL A 493 20.61 10.32 -6.64
C VAL A 493 20.92 9.88 -8.08
N GLN A 494 19.97 10.05 -8.98
CA GLN A 494 20.07 9.63 -10.37
C GLN A 494 19.78 10.81 -11.30
N GLU A 495 20.62 11.07 -12.27
CA GLU A 495 20.35 12.10 -13.28
C GLU A 495 19.13 11.71 -14.15
N THR A 496 19.04 10.45 -14.51
CA THR A 496 17.98 9.92 -15.37
C THR A 496 17.48 8.57 -14.86
N LEU A 497 16.31 8.16 -15.31
CA LEU A 497 15.83 6.80 -15.10
C LEU A 497 16.75 5.80 -15.81
N PRO A 498 17.14 4.66 -15.18
CA PRO A 498 17.97 3.64 -15.80
C PRO A 498 17.20 2.84 -16.86
N LEU A 499 17.19 3.35 -18.09
CA LEU A 499 16.44 2.76 -19.21
C LEU A 499 17.15 1.58 -19.89
N ASP A 500 18.40 1.31 -19.55
CA ASP A 500 19.14 0.12 -20.00
C ASP A 500 18.44 -1.19 -19.60
N VAL A 501 17.67 -1.18 -18.53
CA VAL A 501 16.80 -2.30 -18.13
C VAL A 501 15.82 -2.66 -19.24
N VAL A 502 15.25 -1.68 -19.93
CA VAL A 502 14.29 -1.90 -21.02
C VAL A 502 14.95 -2.67 -22.17
N GLU A 503 16.21 -2.31 -22.48
CA GLU A 503 16.98 -3.01 -23.54
C GLU A 503 17.35 -4.45 -23.13
N ARG A 504 17.66 -4.68 -21.85
CA ARG A 504 17.90 -6.02 -21.31
C ARG A 504 16.64 -6.89 -21.35
N LEU A 505 15.46 -6.30 -21.19
CA LEU A 505 14.17 -6.98 -21.37
C LEU A 505 13.89 -7.36 -22.82
N GLY A 506 14.69 -6.87 -23.80
CA GLY A 506 14.58 -7.14 -25.24
C GLY A 506 13.74 -6.12 -25.99
N TYR A 507 13.53 -4.93 -25.42
CA TYR A 507 12.72 -3.85 -26.00
C TYR A 507 13.49 -2.54 -26.06
N ARG A 508 13.02 -1.62 -26.87
CA ARG A 508 13.46 -0.22 -26.89
C ARG A 508 12.27 0.71 -26.84
N LEU A 509 12.49 1.89 -26.31
CA LEU A 509 11.53 2.97 -26.35
C LEU A 509 11.58 3.65 -27.73
N HIS A 510 10.42 3.83 -28.31
CA HIS A 510 10.25 4.49 -29.61
C HIS A 510 9.11 5.49 -29.53
N TYR A 511 9.24 6.63 -30.24
CA TYR A 511 8.16 7.60 -30.36
C TYR A 511 7.46 7.44 -31.71
N THR A 512 6.13 7.36 -31.65
CA THR A 512 5.24 7.28 -32.83
C THR A 512 4.22 8.44 -32.78
N ASP A 513 3.63 8.74 -33.92
CA ASP A 513 2.50 9.67 -34.04
C ASP A 513 1.13 9.00 -33.84
N LYS A 514 1.11 7.67 -33.67
CA LYS A 514 -0.10 6.88 -33.46
C LYS A 514 -0.36 6.68 -31.97
N PRO A 515 -1.57 6.99 -31.48
CA PRO A 515 -1.90 6.73 -30.10
C PRO A 515 -1.84 5.22 -29.81
N PRO A 516 -1.28 4.81 -28.64
CA PRO A 516 -1.31 3.41 -28.24
C PRO A 516 -2.74 2.95 -28.03
N VAL A 517 -3.02 1.69 -28.38
CA VAL A 517 -4.29 1.04 -27.99
C VAL A 517 -4.22 0.79 -26.49
N LEU A 518 -4.85 1.66 -25.73
CA LEU A 518 -4.91 1.53 -24.26
C LEU A 518 -6.05 0.58 -23.90
N PRO A 519 -5.87 -0.29 -22.88
CA PRO A 519 -7.01 -0.93 -22.26
C PRO A 519 -7.95 0.18 -21.76
N PRO A 520 -9.27 -0.03 -21.87
CA PRO A 520 -10.23 0.98 -21.45
C PRO A 520 -9.99 1.35 -19.98
N ASN A 521 -9.88 2.65 -19.69
CA ASN A 521 -9.86 3.14 -18.31
C ASN A 521 -11.27 2.95 -17.73
N PRO A 522 -11.40 2.35 -16.54
CA PRO A 522 -12.69 2.33 -15.87
C PRO A 522 -13.19 3.76 -15.65
N PRO A 523 -14.50 4.02 -15.75
CA PRO A 523 -15.09 5.36 -15.55
C PRO A 523 -14.75 6.02 -14.20
N ALA A 524 -14.33 5.23 -13.20
CA ALA A 524 -13.90 5.71 -11.89
C ALA A 524 -12.68 6.66 -11.91
N TRP A 525 -11.92 6.70 -13.01
CA TRP A 525 -10.78 7.63 -13.18
C TRP A 525 -11.14 8.87 -14.02
N GLY A 526 -12.44 9.09 -14.28
CA GLY A 526 -12.99 10.17 -15.08
C GLY A 526 -13.15 9.81 -16.56
N PRO A 527 -14.03 10.56 -17.28
CA PRO A 527 -14.17 10.42 -18.72
C PRO A 527 -12.81 10.69 -19.35
N ASP A 528 -12.45 9.86 -20.32
CA ASP A 528 -11.23 9.91 -21.12
C ASP A 528 -10.25 10.95 -20.60
N SER A 529 -9.23 10.51 -19.86
CA SER A 529 -8.13 11.42 -19.52
C SER A 529 -7.72 12.06 -20.84
N ASP A 530 -8.16 13.29 -21.00
CA ASP A 530 -8.07 14.07 -22.20
C ASP A 530 -6.66 13.97 -22.76
N VAL A 531 -6.50 14.14 -24.02
CA VAL A 531 -5.27 13.92 -24.75
C VAL A 531 -4.03 14.00 -23.88
N ASN A 532 -3.39 12.89 -23.71
CA ASN A 532 -2.10 12.86 -23.03
C ASN A 532 -1.06 13.53 -23.95
N ALA A 533 -0.73 14.78 -23.66
CA ALA A 533 0.33 15.53 -24.32
C ALA A 533 1.66 15.44 -23.54
N ALA A 534 1.81 14.44 -22.64
CA ALA A 534 3.02 14.29 -21.83
C ALA A 534 4.26 14.07 -22.68
N ASP A 535 4.15 13.24 -23.73
CA ASP A 535 5.27 12.94 -24.62
C ASP A 535 5.55 14.05 -25.65
N SER A 536 4.58 14.96 -25.88
CA SER A 536 4.72 16.10 -26.79
C SER A 536 5.14 17.36 -26.04
N LEU A 537 4.28 17.88 -25.18
CA LEU A 537 4.46 19.15 -24.48
C LEU A 537 4.89 19.00 -23.02
N GLY A 538 4.79 17.80 -22.44
CA GLY A 538 4.96 17.57 -21.01
C GLY A 538 3.71 17.88 -20.18
N LEU A 539 2.50 17.71 -20.75
CA LEU A 539 1.22 18.05 -20.12
C LEU A 539 0.29 16.83 -20.03
N THR A 540 -0.40 16.72 -18.89
CA THR A 540 -1.60 15.87 -18.76
C THR A 540 -2.77 16.71 -18.23
N PHE A 541 -3.98 16.32 -18.58
CA PHE A 541 -5.20 17.04 -18.26
C PHE A 541 -6.26 16.10 -17.68
N VAL A 542 -7.13 16.65 -16.84
CA VAL A 542 -8.40 16.04 -16.45
C VAL A 542 -9.47 17.13 -16.54
N ASN A 543 -10.47 16.96 -17.40
CA ASN A 543 -11.53 17.94 -17.66
C ASN A 543 -10.98 19.34 -18.01
N GLY A 544 -9.91 19.40 -18.81
CA GLY A 544 -9.24 20.65 -19.19
C GLY A 544 -8.34 21.26 -18.11
N GLN A 545 -8.35 20.74 -16.88
CA GLN A 545 -7.43 21.18 -15.84
C GLN A 545 -6.09 20.45 -15.98
N ILE A 546 -4.99 21.20 -15.94
CA ILE A 546 -3.63 20.64 -15.97
C ILE A 546 -3.37 19.89 -14.66
N THR A 547 -3.09 18.61 -14.77
CA THR A 547 -2.76 17.76 -13.61
C THR A 547 -1.27 17.53 -13.47
N VAL A 548 -0.55 17.47 -14.60
CA VAL A 548 0.91 17.29 -14.62
C VAL A 548 1.52 18.29 -15.59
N VAL A 549 2.62 18.89 -15.15
CA VAL A 549 3.60 19.58 -16.00
C VAL A 549 4.94 18.90 -15.76
N VAL A 550 5.55 18.39 -16.84
CA VAL A 550 6.85 17.70 -16.75
C VAL A 550 7.96 18.74 -16.77
N PRO A 551 8.80 18.83 -15.71
CA PRO A 551 9.87 19.79 -15.63
C PRO A 551 10.86 19.68 -16.81
N GLY A 552 11.26 20.81 -17.37
CA GLY A 552 12.16 20.90 -18.51
C GLY A 552 11.53 20.65 -19.89
N MET A 553 10.27 20.21 -19.95
CA MET A 553 9.52 20.05 -21.20
C MET A 553 8.97 21.40 -21.72
N PRO A 554 8.54 21.49 -23.00
CA PRO A 554 8.13 22.76 -23.62
C PRO A 554 7.06 23.56 -22.84
N ALA A 555 6.11 22.88 -22.21
CA ALA A 555 5.07 23.54 -21.43
C ALA A 555 5.62 24.19 -20.15
N ASP A 556 6.49 23.52 -19.42
CA ASP A 556 7.18 24.06 -18.25
C ASP A 556 8.01 25.29 -18.62
N GLN A 557 8.81 25.18 -19.67
CA GLN A 557 9.62 26.29 -20.19
C GLN A 557 8.80 27.50 -20.64
N SER A 558 7.54 27.30 -20.95
CA SER A 558 6.59 28.36 -21.35
C SER A 558 5.73 28.90 -20.20
N GLY A 559 5.98 28.46 -18.97
CA GLY A 559 5.30 28.95 -17.76
C GLY A 559 3.93 28.33 -17.49
N MET A 560 3.66 27.13 -18.03
CA MET A 560 2.48 26.35 -17.64
C MET A 560 2.69 25.76 -16.22
N ALA A 561 1.62 25.67 -15.45
CA ALA A 561 1.66 25.09 -14.11
C ALA A 561 0.49 24.11 -13.86
N PRO A 562 0.66 23.14 -12.96
CA PRO A 562 -0.46 22.32 -12.49
C PRO A 562 -1.56 23.19 -11.90
N THR A 563 -2.81 22.76 -12.03
CA THR A 563 -4.05 23.42 -11.62
C THR A 563 -4.56 24.55 -12.54
N MET A 564 -3.76 25.06 -13.46
CA MET A 564 -4.28 25.94 -14.52
C MET A 564 -5.36 25.22 -15.34
N LYS A 565 -6.40 25.91 -15.73
CA LYS A 565 -7.48 25.37 -16.56
C LYS A 565 -7.32 25.85 -17.99
N VAL A 566 -7.20 24.92 -18.91
CA VAL A 566 -7.14 25.22 -20.34
C VAL A 566 -8.56 25.38 -20.88
N ILE A 567 -8.90 26.55 -21.35
CA ILE A 567 -10.22 26.89 -21.92
C ILE A 567 -10.18 27.03 -23.45
N GLY A 568 -8.99 27.23 -24.03
CA GLY A 568 -8.82 27.35 -25.46
C GLY A 568 -7.48 26.82 -25.97
N VAL A 569 -7.45 26.36 -27.21
CA VAL A 569 -6.24 25.98 -27.94
C VAL A 569 -6.28 26.49 -29.37
N ASN A 570 -5.21 27.15 -29.81
CA ASN A 570 -5.10 27.79 -31.14
C ASN A 570 -6.34 28.64 -31.52
N GLY A 571 -6.83 29.45 -30.56
CA GLY A 571 -7.99 30.34 -30.76
C GLY A 571 -9.36 29.66 -30.77
N LYS A 572 -9.45 28.36 -30.49
CA LYS A 572 -10.71 27.59 -30.41
C LYS A 572 -10.94 27.09 -28.99
N LYS A 573 -12.22 26.91 -28.60
CA LYS A 573 -12.58 26.31 -27.29
C LYS A 573 -11.84 24.96 -27.14
N PHE A 574 -11.29 24.69 -25.95
CA PHE A 574 -10.57 23.46 -25.67
C PHE A 574 -11.45 22.21 -25.86
N SER A 575 -10.87 21.18 -26.48
CA SER A 575 -11.33 19.80 -26.48
C SER A 575 -10.15 18.89 -26.84
N SER A 576 -10.23 17.62 -26.49
CA SER A 576 -9.21 16.62 -26.76
C SER A 576 -8.86 16.54 -28.26
N ASN A 577 -9.86 16.56 -29.14
CA ASN A 577 -9.63 16.53 -30.59
C ASN A 577 -8.90 17.79 -31.09
N ARG A 578 -9.32 18.98 -30.61
CA ARG A 578 -8.66 20.23 -30.99
C ARG A 578 -7.22 20.31 -30.48
N LEU A 579 -6.92 19.71 -29.33
CA LEU A 579 -5.55 19.62 -28.86
C LEU A 579 -4.73 18.67 -29.75
N ARG A 580 -5.28 17.52 -30.17
CA ARG A 580 -4.61 16.63 -31.15
C ARG A 580 -4.33 17.35 -32.47
N ASP A 581 -5.33 18.07 -33.00
CA ASP A 581 -5.17 18.84 -34.23
C ASP A 581 -4.07 19.91 -34.06
N ALA A 582 -4.07 20.64 -32.94
CA ALA A 582 -3.08 21.66 -32.64
C ALA A 582 -1.66 21.10 -32.52
N LEU A 583 -1.52 19.90 -31.93
CA LEU A 583 -0.24 19.20 -31.87
C LEU A 583 0.21 18.73 -33.26
N ALA A 584 -0.67 18.16 -34.06
CA ALA A 584 -0.36 17.78 -35.44
C ALA A 584 0.06 19.01 -36.30
N ASP A 585 -0.69 20.12 -36.20
CA ASP A 585 -0.42 21.38 -36.88
C ASP A 585 0.88 22.05 -36.41
N SER A 586 1.41 21.69 -35.24
CA SER A 586 2.61 22.30 -34.67
C SER A 586 3.85 22.08 -35.57
N ILE A 587 3.87 21.06 -36.41
CA ILE A 587 4.95 20.81 -37.37
C ILE A 587 5.11 21.99 -38.33
N SER A 588 3.99 22.54 -38.80
CA SER A 588 3.96 23.70 -39.71
C SER A 588 3.97 25.02 -38.95
N ARG A 589 3.17 25.16 -37.90
CA ARG A 589 2.99 26.39 -37.13
C ARG A 589 4.15 26.71 -36.19
N LYS A 590 4.99 25.72 -35.85
CA LYS A 590 6.14 25.80 -34.92
C LYS A 590 5.74 26.25 -33.51
N LYS A 591 4.45 26.23 -33.16
CA LYS A 591 3.90 26.63 -31.86
C LYS A 591 2.54 26.00 -31.59
N VAL A 592 2.17 25.94 -30.30
CA VAL A 592 0.81 25.71 -29.84
C VAL A 592 0.45 26.84 -28.88
N GLU A 593 -0.73 27.45 -29.05
CA GLU A 593 -1.21 28.54 -28.20
C GLU A 593 -2.34 28.05 -27.31
N PHE A 594 -2.25 28.31 -26.01
CA PHE A 594 -3.26 27.97 -25.03
C PHE A 594 -3.85 29.24 -24.42
N LEU A 595 -5.17 29.32 -24.32
CA LEU A 595 -5.85 30.25 -23.46
C LEU A 595 -6.12 29.52 -22.13
N VAL A 596 -5.54 30.00 -21.04
CA VAL A 596 -5.68 29.43 -19.70
C VAL A 596 -6.44 30.38 -18.77
N GLU A 597 -7.19 29.80 -17.86
CA GLU A 597 -7.85 30.43 -16.72
C GLU A 597 -7.07 30.07 -15.45
N GLU A 598 -6.70 31.10 -14.68
CA GLU A 598 -6.02 30.96 -13.40
C GLU A 598 -6.56 32.01 -12.42
N GLY A 599 -7.34 31.58 -11.43
CA GLY A 599 -8.11 32.52 -10.61
C GLY A 599 -9.09 33.32 -11.46
N ASP A 600 -9.03 34.64 -11.38
CA ASP A 600 -9.88 35.56 -12.12
C ASP A 600 -9.25 36.07 -13.45
N GLU A 601 -8.09 35.51 -13.81
CA GLU A 601 -7.34 35.98 -14.99
C GLU A 601 -7.38 34.97 -16.14
N PHE A 602 -7.41 35.51 -17.35
CA PHE A 602 -7.19 34.75 -18.58
C PHE A 602 -5.85 35.15 -19.19
N ARG A 603 -5.03 34.15 -19.52
CA ARG A 603 -3.73 34.37 -20.16
C ARG A 603 -3.60 33.52 -21.41
N THR A 604 -2.98 34.10 -22.44
CA THR A 604 -2.53 33.31 -23.60
C THR A 604 -1.09 32.91 -23.40
N ILE A 605 -0.83 31.60 -23.36
CA ILE A 605 0.51 31.02 -23.27
C ILE A 605 0.85 30.39 -24.61
N THR A 606 1.93 30.86 -25.24
CA THR A 606 2.45 30.31 -26.50
C THR A 606 3.61 29.37 -26.20
N ILE A 607 3.46 28.11 -26.57
CA ILE A 607 4.48 27.08 -26.42
C ILE A 607 5.20 26.87 -27.75
N PRO A 608 6.50 27.22 -27.88
CA PRO A 608 7.32 26.87 -29.04
C PRO A 608 7.43 25.33 -29.15
N TYR A 609 6.84 24.76 -30.18
CA TYR A 609 6.83 23.33 -30.40
C TYR A 609 6.62 22.99 -31.88
N ALA A 610 7.42 22.07 -32.40
CA ALA A 610 7.37 21.64 -33.78
C ALA A 610 7.39 20.10 -33.96
N GLY A 611 7.21 19.38 -32.86
CA GLY A 611 7.40 17.91 -32.82
C GLY A 611 6.18 17.10 -33.26
N GLY A 612 5.02 17.72 -33.45
CA GLY A 612 3.78 17.00 -33.79
C GLY A 612 3.25 16.15 -32.62
N LEU A 613 2.42 15.18 -32.97
CA LEU A 613 1.94 14.17 -32.02
C LEU A 613 3.09 13.21 -31.69
N ARG A 614 3.26 12.92 -30.41
CA ARG A 614 4.26 11.94 -29.95
C ARG A 614 3.64 11.06 -28.88
N TYR A 615 3.81 9.76 -29.07
CA TYR A 615 3.40 8.72 -28.12
C TYR A 615 4.55 7.75 -27.96
N LEU A 616 4.85 7.41 -26.72
CA LEU A 616 5.87 6.41 -26.41
C LEU A 616 5.31 5.01 -26.63
N GLU A 617 6.10 4.12 -27.20
CA GLU A 617 5.80 2.69 -27.32
C GLU A 617 7.03 1.83 -27.01
N LEU A 618 6.79 0.57 -26.60
CA LEU A 618 7.82 -0.45 -26.44
C LEU A 618 7.88 -1.32 -27.69
N VAL A 619 9.00 -1.25 -28.40
CA VAL A 619 9.24 -2.00 -29.65
C VAL A 619 10.26 -3.09 -29.39
N ARG A 620 9.99 -4.30 -29.86
CA ARG A 620 10.97 -5.41 -29.83
C ARG A 620 12.25 -5.02 -30.53
N ILE A 621 13.39 -5.44 -29.96
CA ILE A 621 14.69 -5.32 -30.61
C ILE A 621 14.94 -6.62 -31.41
N ASP A 622 15.05 -6.50 -32.72
CA ASP A 622 15.30 -7.65 -33.58
C ASP A 622 16.61 -8.36 -33.19
N GLY A 623 16.57 -9.69 -33.16
CA GLY A 623 17.72 -10.53 -32.80
C GLY A 623 18.02 -10.61 -31.28
N LYS A 624 17.43 -9.77 -30.41
CA LYS A 624 17.57 -9.93 -28.96
C LYS A 624 16.57 -10.97 -28.39
N PRO A 625 16.93 -11.72 -27.33
CA PRO A 625 15.98 -12.59 -26.64
C PRO A 625 14.79 -11.80 -26.09
N ASP A 626 13.60 -12.42 -26.07
CA ASP A 626 12.42 -11.87 -25.38
C ASP A 626 12.46 -12.19 -23.88
N VAL A 627 13.28 -11.46 -23.14
CA VAL A 627 13.46 -11.67 -21.71
C VAL A 627 12.17 -11.34 -20.97
N LEU A 628 11.47 -10.25 -21.34
CA LEU A 628 10.17 -9.90 -20.73
C LEU A 628 9.15 -11.02 -20.94
N GLY A 629 9.02 -11.55 -22.15
CA GLY A 629 8.12 -12.67 -22.43
C GLY A 629 8.46 -13.92 -21.62
N ASN A 630 9.75 -14.18 -21.39
CA ASN A 630 10.19 -15.29 -20.54
C ASN A 630 9.87 -15.08 -19.06
N ILE A 631 9.97 -13.85 -18.55
CA ILE A 631 9.57 -13.49 -17.17
C ILE A 631 8.07 -13.72 -16.97
N LEU A 632 7.27 -13.32 -17.94
CA LEU A 632 5.81 -13.34 -17.88
C LEU A 632 5.19 -14.72 -18.20
N LYS A 633 6.02 -15.70 -18.57
CA LYS A 633 5.54 -17.04 -18.92
C LYS A 633 5.02 -17.78 -17.66
N PRO A 634 3.81 -18.37 -17.71
CA PRO A 634 3.27 -19.16 -16.60
C PRO A 634 4.23 -20.26 -16.13
N LEU A 635 4.29 -20.49 -14.83
CA LEU A 635 5.04 -21.56 -14.19
C LEU A 635 4.19 -22.82 -13.97
N SER A 636 2.90 -22.62 -13.66
CA SER A 636 1.94 -23.70 -13.47
C SER A 636 1.35 -24.16 -14.81
N LYS A 637 1.04 -25.46 -14.88
CA LYS A 637 0.35 -26.04 -16.05
C LYS A 637 -1.15 -25.79 -16.00
#